data_16378bddf32c9906abeac1294750ff12
#
_entry.id   16378bddf32c9906abeac1294750ff12
#
_cell.length_a   1.000
_cell.length_b   1.000
_cell.length_c   1.000
_cell.angle_alpha   90.00
_cell.angle_beta   90.00
_cell.angle_gamma   90.00
#
_symmetry.space_group_name_H-M   'P 1'
#
loop_
_entity.id
_entity.type
_entity.pdbx_description
1 polymer ?
#
loop_
_entity_poly.entity_id
_entity_poly.type
_entity_poly.pdbx_seq_one_letter_code
_entity_poly.pdbx_strand_id
1 'polypeptide(L)'
;MSHTPLPLTALELLAPARDADTGIAAIDHGADAVYIGGPAFGARQSAGNTMDDIASLAEYAHRYNARVFMALNTLFTNEELPRARSLAFDAAKAGVDVLIVQDMGLMAGPLPDIELHASTQCDIRTPEKAAFLEKAGFSQMVLARELSLAEVAACRAALHSARIEYFIHGALCVSYSGQCYISEAITGRSANRGACAQLCRLPYDVYTESGEQIARRSHVLSLRDNNQTDNLEALIDAGVSSFKIEGRLKDLVYVKNITAWYRQQLDAIIVRRPELSRISDGVSTFSFTPDPEKSFQRSRTDYFVHGRQFAKPYELAQLESPKNTGSPVGCCERVEPGEILVRPAAGVSLANGDGLTYLGDDEEIHGLAVNRADPAGRGLVRLTLRNRRELPEGLRRGMTLMRNLDRSFVRELSGESAVRRIPIVMTFLVEDDALTLIVTDGRECAEAHVAMDLDAPSNPERNRETLIRNLGRLGDTLYTASDIFVPEDLDVFVPASVVNMMRREAVDALTKMREEARVRPGRAPVDDEAPYPDRILGFAANVANDAAREFYERHGARVTAPAFEIKPVEKADLMTCRHCIRAALKRCPKMLKAFPELLEKTPREAFRPEPLVLVNSSGERFEAIFHCKADPCFMTITHADDASGSRSAG
;
A
#
# COMPACT_ATOMS: atom_id res chain seq x y z
N MET A 1 -14.85 3.44 -26.50
CA MET A 1 -15.09 4.59 -25.56
C MET A 1 -13.85 5.47 -25.63
N SER A 2 -13.96 6.78 -25.60
CA SER A 2 -12.78 7.66 -25.60
C SER A 2 -12.09 7.60 -24.23
N HIS A 3 -10.77 7.48 -24.21
CA HIS A 3 -9.99 7.63 -22.99
C HIS A 3 -10.13 9.08 -22.50
N THR A 4 -10.81 9.29 -21.39
CA THR A 4 -10.84 10.57 -20.69
C THR A 4 -9.99 10.41 -19.44
N PRO A 5 -8.80 11.03 -19.38
CA PRO A 5 -7.93 10.90 -18.22
C PRO A 5 -8.59 11.51 -16.97
N LEU A 6 -8.41 10.86 -15.83
CA LEU A 6 -8.88 11.37 -14.55
C LEU A 6 -8.12 12.67 -14.19
N PRO A 7 -8.79 13.66 -13.56
CA PRO A 7 -8.13 14.89 -13.15
C PRO A 7 -6.93 14.63 -12.22
N LEU A 8 -5.81 15.29 -12.44
CA LEU A 8 -4.61 15.18 -11.58
C LEU A 8 -4.85 15.71 -10.17
N THR A 9 -5.83 16.58 -10.00
CA THR A 9 -6.27 17.13 -8.71
C THR A 9 -7.19 16.19 -7.91
N ALA A 10 -7.70 15.13 -8.54
CA ALA A 10 -8.49 14.11 -7.86
C ALA A 10 -7.56 13.09 -7.21
N LEU A 11 -7.49 13.08 -5.89
CA LEU A 11 -6.64 12.20 -5.11
C LEU A 11 -7.27 10.81 -4.95
N GLU A 12 -6.43 9.78 -5.08
CA GLU A 12 -6.82 8.37 -4.98
C GLU A 12 -6.06 7.69 -3.84
N LEU A 13 -6.77 7.18 -2.84
CA LEU A 13 -6.21 6.29 -1.83
C LEU A 13 -6.40 4.83 -2.29
N LEU A 14 -5.29 4.18 -2.64
CA LEU A 14 -5.28 2.81 -3.17
C LEU A 14 -4.89 1.82 -2.07
N ALA A 15 -5.86 1.02 -1.61
CA ALA A 15 -5.68 0.04 -0.55
C ALA A 15 -5.48 -1.38 -1.08
N PRO A 16 -4.74 -2.24 -0.35
CA PRO A 16 -4.57 -3.64 -0.72
C PRO A 16 -5.81 -4.47 -0.38
N ALA A 17 -6.18 -5.40 -1.28
CA ALA A 17 -7.18 -6.42 -1.03
C ALA A 17 -6.53 -7.82 -1.16
N ARG A 18 -6.54 -8.62 -0.08
CA ARG A 18 -6.15 -10.01 -0.12
C ARG A 18 -7.23 -10.85 -0.79
N ASP A 19 -8.48 -10.56 -0.45
CA ASP A 19 -9.71 -11.18 -0.90
C ASP A 19 -10.82 -10.12 -1.04
N ALA A 20 -11.99 -10.50 -1.53
CA ALA A 20 -13.12 -9.58 -1.73
C ALA A 20 -13.56 -8.92 -0.42
N ASP A 21 -13.65 -9.66 0.68
CA ASP A 21 -14.05 -9.14 2.01
C ASP A 21 -13.08 -8.06 2.50
N THR A 22 -11.79 -8.28 2.32
CA THR A 22 -10.75 -7.29 2.65
C THR A 22 -10.89 -6.05 1.78
N GLY A 23 -11.22 -6.21 0.49
CA GLY A 23 -11.46 -5.11 -0.45
C GLY A 23 -12.68 -4.28 -0.06
N ILE A 24 -13.81 -4.92 0.26
CA ILE A 24 -15.02 -4.27 0.75
C ILE A 24 -14.71 -3.48 2.03
N ALA A 25 -14.04 -4.11 2.99
CA ALA A 25 -13.67 -3.43 4.23
C ALA A 25 -12.75 -2.22 3.97
N ALA A 26 -11.82 -2.29 3.01
CA ALA A 26 -10.98 -1.15 2.63
C ALA A 26 -11.81 0.01 2.08
N ILE A 27 -12.81 -0.29 1.23
CA ILE A 27 -13.73 0.72 0.67
C ILE A 27 -14.53 1.39 1.78
N ASP A 28 -15.10 0.63 2.71
CA ASP A 28 -15.84 1.17 3.86
C ASP A 28 -14.95 2.07 4.73
N HIS A 29 -13.65 1.74 4.84
CA HIS A 29 -12.67 2.52 5.58
C HIS A 29 -12.05 3.66 4.75
N GLY A 30 -12.63 4.00 3.58
CA GLY A 30 -12.35 5.20 2.83
C GLY A 30 -11.37 5.04 1.67
N ALA A 31 -11.06 3.83 1.22
CA ALA A 31 -10.29 3.63 -0.01
C ALA A 31 -11.06 4.15 -1.22
N ASP A 32 -10.37 4.82 -2.14
CA ASP A 32 -10.89 5.28 -3.42
C ASP A 32 -10.71 4.19 -4.50
N ALA A 33 -9.73 3.33 -4.30
CA ALA A 33 -9.49 2.16 -5.13
C ALA A 33 -8.90 1.02 -4.29
N VAL A 34 -9.08 -0.20 -4.76
CA VAL A 34 -8.46 -1.40 -4.17
C VAL A 34 -7.71 -2.18 -5.24
N TYR A 35 -6.55 -2.77 -4.88
CA TYR A 35 -5.84 -3.65 -5.78
C TYR A 35 -5.81 -5.08 -5.25
N ILE A 36 -6.20 -6.04 -6.09
CA ILE A 36 -6.40 -7.46 -5.78
C ILE A 36 -5.59 -8.34 -6.72
N GLY A 37 -5.22 -9.53 -6.27
CA GLY A 37 -4.66 -10.57 -7.13
C GLY A 37 -5.76 -11.38 -7.81
N GLY A 38 -5.62 -11.66 -9.10
CA GLY A 38 -6.47 -12.61 -9.82
C GLY A 38 -6.12 -14.07 -9.49
N PRO A 39 -6.74 -15.04 -10.16
CA PRO A 39 -6.49 -16.47 -9.95
C PRO A 39 -5.07 -16.91 -10.36
N ALA A 40 -4.35 -16.07 -11.12
CA ALA A 40 -2.98 -16.32 -11.55
C ALA A 40 -2.24 -15.02 -11.85
N PHE A 41 -0.91 -15.09 -12.03
CA PHE A 41 -0.03 -14.04 -12.55
C PHE A 41 0.04 -12.73 -11.75
N GLY A 42 -0.32 -12.75 -10.48
CA GLY A 42 -0.10 -11.62 -9.57
C GLY A 42 1.25 -11.76 -8.84
N ALA A 43 1.94 -10.66 -8.58
CA ALA A 43 3.22 -10.62 -7.84
C ALA A 43 3.11 -11.03 -6.35
N ARG A 44 2.15 -11.87 -5.99
CA ARG A 44 1.94 -12.55 -4.69
C ARG A 44 1.07 -13.78 -4.97
N GLN A 45 1.67 -14.90 -5.31
CA GLN A 45 0.95 -16.13 -5.75
C GLN A 45 0.00 -16.72 -4.69
N SER A 46 0.19 -16.42 -3.42
CA SER A 46 -0.61 -16.99 -2.31
C SER A 46 -1.98 -16.31 -2.10
N ALA A 47 -2.35 -15.33 -2.91
CA ALA A 47 -3.63 -14.60 -2.82
C ALA A 47 -4.41 -14.75 -4.14
N GLY A 48 -4.81 -15.97 -4.48
CA GLY A 48 -5.63 -16.24 -5.65
C GLY A 48 -7.12 -16.04 -5.34
N ASN A 49 -7.79 -15.14 -6.09
CA ASN A 49 -9.23 -14.92 -6.01
C ASN A 49 -9.89 -15.42 -7.28
N THR A 50 -11.13 -15.91 -7.20
CA THR A 50 -11.92 -16.25 -8.38
C THR A 50 -12.40 -14.99 -9.10
N MET A 51 -12.82 -15.13 -10.36
CA MET A 51 -13.42 -14.00 -11.10
C MET A 51 -14.75 -13.57 -10.48
N ASP A 52 -15.50 -14.48 -9.88
CA ASP A 52 -16.76 -14.19 -9.19
C ASP A 52 -16.54 -13.36 -7.91
N ASP A 53 -15.50 -13.68 -7.13
CA ASP A 53 -15.10 -12.86 -5.97
C ASP A 53 -14.74 -11.43 -6.40
N ILE A 54 -14.00 -11.31 -7.50
CA ILE A 54 -13.60 -10.00 -8.06
C ILE A 54 -14.82 -9.24 -8.59
N ALA A 55 -15.77 -9.92 -9.24
CA ALA A 55 -17.00 -9.30 -9.73
C ALA A 55 -17.86 -8.76 -8.58
N SER A 56 -18.00 -9.52 -7.50
CA SER A 56 -18.73 -9.09 -6.30
C SER A 56 -18.06 -7.86 -5.64
N LEU A 57 -16.72 -7.84 -5.59
CA LEU A 57 -15.98 -6.68 -5.11
C LEU A 57 -16.15 -5.47 -6.02
N ALA A 58 -16.14 -5.66 -7.35
CA ALA A 58 -16.33 -4.58 -8.31
C ALA A 58 -17.74 -3.98 -8.21
N GLU A 59 -18.78 -4.81 -8.11
CA GLU A 59 -20.15 -4.37 -7.90
C GLU A 59 -20.26 -3.51 -6.63
N TYR A 60 -19.67 -3.96 -5.52
CA TYR A 60 -19.68 -3.19 -4.27
C TYR A 60 -18.94 -1.86 -4.40
N ALA A 61 -17.74 -1.87 -4.97
CA ALA A 61 -16.89 -0.69 -5.14
C ALA A 61 -17.57 0.39 -5.97
N HIS A 62 -18.21 -0.03 -7.06
CA HIS A 62 -18.85 0.85 -8.04
C HIS A 62 -20.02 1.65 -7.46
N ARG A 63 -20.65 1.19 -6.38
CA ARG A 63 -21.68 1.96 -5.66
C ARG A 63 -21.15 3.31 -5.14
N TYR A 64 -19.86 3.35 -4.83
CA TYR A 64 -19.14 4.54 -4.34
C TYR A 64 -18.26 5.19 -5.41
N ASN A 65 -18.39 4.83 -6.69
CA ASN A 65 -17.45 5.20 -7.74
C ASN A 65 -15.99 4.85 -7.39
N ALA A 66 -15.78 3.93 -6.44
CA ALA A 66 -14.47 3.37 -6.14
C ALA A 66 -14.07 2.35 -7.22
N ARG A 67 -12.77 2.13 -7.39
CA ARG A 67 -12.20 1.37 -8.51
C ARG A 67 -11.56 0.06 -8.04
N VAL A 68 -11.57 -0.96 -8.91
CA VAL A 68 -10.91 -2.24 -8.66
C VAL A 68 -9.79 -2.45 -9.67
N PHE A 69 -8.56 -2.61 -9.17
CA PHE A 69 -7.36 -2.87 -9.97
C PHE A 69 -6.94 -4.32 -9.82
N MET A 70 -6.79 -5.04 -10.92
CA MET A 70 -6.25 -6.40 -10.86
C MET A 70 -4.75 -6.41 -11.19
N ALA A 71 -3.97 -7.05 -10.32
CA ALA A 71 -2.55 -7.23 -10.54
C ALA A 71 -2.30 -8.40 -11.52
N LEU A 72 -1.83 -8.08 -12.70
CA LEU A 72 -1.36 -8.98 -13.75
C LEU A 72 0.11 -8.63 -14.05
N ASN A 73 0.95 -8.66 -12.99
CA ASN A 73 2.23 -7.99 -12.96
C ASN A 73 3.39 -8.92 -12.63
N THR A 74 3.38 -10.10 -13.22
CA THR A 74 4.52 -11.04 -13.26
C THR A 74 5.08 -11.13 -14.67
N LEU A 75 6.26 -11.71 -14.83
CA LEU A 75 6.78 -12.12 -16.13
C LEU A 75 6.05 -13.37 -16.61
N PHE A 76 5.83 -13.47 -17.92
CA PHE A 76 5.20 -14.63 -18.59
C PHE A 76 6.20 -15.34 -19.47
N THR A 77 6.07 -16.68 -19.54
CA THR A 77 6.70 -17.45 -20.63
C THR A 77 5.86 -17.34 -21.91
N ASN A 78 6.38 -17.81 -23.04
CA ASN A 78 5.63 -17.87 -24.29
C ASN A 78 4.33 -18.69 -24.16
N GLU A 79 4.37 -19.77 -23.39
CA GLU A 79 3.25 -20.67 -23.14
C GLU A 79 2.18 -20.05 -22.23
N GLU A 80 2.58 -19.16 -21.32
CA GLU A 80 1.67 -18.52 -20.36
C GLU A 80 0.97 -17.29 -20.93
N LEU A 81 1.60 -16.60 -21.87
CA LEU A 81 1.12 -15.33 -22.43
C LEU A 81 -0.32 -15.39 -22.99
N PRO A 82 -0.73 -16.42 -23.75
CA PRO A 82 -2.12 -16.53 -24.21
C PRO A 82 -3.13 -16.61 -23.06
N ARG A 83 -2.78 -17.36 -21.98
CA ARG A 83 -3.64 -17.44 -20.79
C ARG A 83 -3.69 -16.12 -20.03
N ALA A 84 -2.59 -15.39 -19.94
CA ALA A 84 -2.55 -14.07 -19.31
C ALA A 84 -3.45 -13.06 -20.06
N ARG A 85 -3.45 -13.09 -21.40
CA ARG A 85 -4.36 -12.30 -22.24
C ARG A 85 -5.82 -12.67 -22.02
N SER A 86 -6.17 -13.97 -22.01
CA SER A 86 -7.53 -14.42 -21.69
C SER A 86 -7.99 -13.89 -20.33
N LEU A 87 -7.14 -13.99 -19.31
CA LEU A 87 -7.42 -13.49 -17.96
C LEU A 87 -7.65 -11.96 -17.93
N ALA A 88 -6.97 -11.20 -18.79
CA ALA A 88 -7.21 -9.75 -18.91
C ALA A 88 -8.64 -9.45 -19.39
N PHE A 89 -9.14 -10.21 -20.38
CA PHE A 89 -10.53 -10.07 -20.86
C PHE A 89 -11.55 -10.53 -19.81
N ASP A 90 -11.27 -11.61 -19.09
CA ASP A 90 -12.16 -12.10 -18.03
C ASP A 90 -12.23 -11.09 -16.87
N ALA A 91 -11.11 -10.45 -16.52
CA ALA A 91 -11.07 -9.37 -15.56
C ALA A 91 -11.94 -8.18 -15.97
N ALA A 92 -11.85 -7.78 -17.23
CA ALA A 92 -12.67 -6.70 -17.77
C ALA A 92 -14.18 -7.02 -17.71
N LYS A 93 -14.57 -8.27 -17.98
CA LYS A 93 -15.97 -8.74 -17.86
C LYS A 93 -16.42 -8.78 -16.39
N ALA A 94 -15.54 -9.12 -15.47
CA ALA A 94 -15.80 -9.11 -14.02
C ALA A 94 -15.88 -7.70 -13.40
N GLY A 95 -15.77 -6.63 -14.20
CA GLY A 95 -15.89 -5.27 -13.70
C GLY A 95 -14.58 -4.63 -13.26
N VAL A 96 -13.43 -5.28 -13.43
CA VAL A 96 -12.10 -4.68 -13.11
C VAL A 96 -11.89 -3.43 -13.93
N ASP A 97 -11.53 -2.33 -13.31
CA ASP A 97 -11.33 -1.02 -13.96
C ASP A 97 -9.94 -0.89 -14.57
N VAL A 98 -8.94 -1.53 -13.97
CA VAL A 98 -7.52 -1.36 -14.30
C VAL A 98 -6.77 -2.68 -14.23
N LEU A 99 -5.86 -2.91 -15.19
CA LEU A 99 -4.83 -3.93 -15.07
C LEU A 99 -3.49 -3.29 -14.69
N ILE A 100 -2.86 -3.79 -13.62
CA ILE A 100 -1.49 -3.42 -13.26
C ILE A 100 -0.55 -4.39 -13.96
N VAL A 101 0.27 -3.90 -14.91
CA VAL A 101 1.06 -4.71 -15.84
C VAL A 101 2.56 -4.49 -15.65
N GLN A 102 3.35 -5.56 -15.82
CA GLN A 102 4.82 -5.52 -15.87
C GLN A 102 5.34 -5.97 -17.24
N ASP A 103 4.88 -7.11 -17.75
CA ASP A 103 5.42 -7.75 -18.95
C ASP A 103 4.90 -7.08 -20.23
N MET A 104 5.83 -6.49 -21.00
CA MET A 104 5.49 -5.79 -22.24
C MET A 104 5.00 -6.73 -23.36
N GLY A 105 5.14 -8.05 -23.21
CA GLY A 105 4.55 -9.03 -24.12
C GLY A 105 3.02 -8.96 -24.15
N LEU A 106 2.38 -8.50 -23.07
CA LEU A 106 0.95 -8.22 -23.09
C LEU A 106 0.59 -7.10 -24.07
N MET A 107 1.42 -6.05 -24.15
CA MET A 107 1.20 -4.89 -24.99
C MET A 107 1.30 -5.20 -26.50
N ALA A 108 2.02 -6.25 -26.88
CA ALA A 108 2.19 -6.68 -28.27
C ALA A 108 0.98 -7.45 -28.85
N GLY A 109 -0.15 -7.52 -28.12
CA GLY A 109 -1.34 -8.24 -28.58
C GLY A 109 -2.65 -7.61 -28.12
N PRO A 110 -3.79 -8.27 -28.40
CA PRO A 110 -5.09 -7.73 -28.02
C PRO A 110 -5.26 -7.71 -26.50
N LEU A 111 -5.78 -6.60 -25.99
CA LEU A 111 -6.18 -6.38 -24.61
C LEU A 111 -7.56 -5.75 -24.55
N PRO A 112 -8.31 -5.92 -23.44
CA PRO A 112 -9.59 -5.26 -23.26
C PRO A 112 -9.44 -3.73 -23.23
N ASP A 113 -10.51 -3.01 -23.54
CA ASP A 113 -10.55 -1.55 -23.48
C ASP A 113 -10.79 -1.08 -22.03
N ILE A 114 -9.77 -1.23 -21.19
CA ILE A 114 -9.70 -0.72 -19.81
C ILE A 114 -8.33 -0.11 -19.55
N GLU A 115 -8.21 0.72 -18.52
CA GLU A 115 -6.94 1.37 -18.20
C GLU A 115 -5.83 0.37 -17.85
N LEU A 116 -4.61 0.71 -18.26
CA LEU A 116 -3.39 -0.01 -17.91
C LEU A 116 -2.50 0.87 -17.02
N HIS A 117 -2.07 0.34 -15.89
CA HIS A 117 -1.12 0.98 -15.00
C HIS A 117 0.22 0.24 -15.07
N ALA A 118 1.32 1.00 -15.27
CA ALA A 118 2.66 0.43 -15.26
C ALA A 118 3.06 0.07 -13.83
N SER A 119 3.28 -1.21 -13.57
CA SER A 119 3.66 -1.74 -12.26
C SER A 119 4.97 -1.13 -11.77
N THR A 120 5.17 -1.04 -10.45
CA THR A 120 6.48 -0.77 -9.85
C THR A 120 7.55 -1.79 -10.30
N GLN A 121 7.14 -3.00 -10.70
CA GLN A 121 8.02 -4.04 -11.26
C GLN A 121 8.62 -3.63 -12.62
N CYS A 122 8.11 -2.59 -13.29
CA CYS A 122 8.71 -1.99 -14.48
C CYS A 122 9.96 -1.17 -14.16
N ASP A 123 10.30 -0.97 -12.89
CA ASP A 123 11.48 -0.22 -12.44
C ASP A 123 11.50 1.23 -13.01
N ILE A 124 10.49 2.03 -12.67
CA ILE A 124 10.31 3.38 -13.18
C ILE A 124 11.06 4.35 -12.28
N ARG A 125 12.28 4.73 -12.69
CA ARG A 125 13.19 5.60 -11.93
C ARG A 125 13.53 6.90 -12.62
N THR A 126 13.25 7.02 -13.92
CA THR A 126 13.67 8.18 -14.72
C THR A 126 12.50 8.80 -15.46
N PRO A 127 12.55 10.13 -15.74
CA PRO A 127 11.55 10.82 -16.53
C PRO A 127 11.36 10.22 -17.92
N GLU A 128 12.46 9.80 -18.57
CA GLU A 128 12.43 9.22 -19.92
C GLU A 128 11.65 7.92 -19.96
N LYS A 129 11.85 7.05 -18.96
CA LYS A 129 11.11 5.79 -18.87
C LYS A 129 9.63 6.01 -18.55
N ALA A 130 9.32 6.97 -17.68
CA ALA A 130 7.94 7.35 -17.40
C ALA A 130 7.22 7.85 -18.66
N ALA A 131 7.85 8.78 -19.39
CA ALA A 131 7.32 9.33 -20.64
C ALA A 131 7.14 8.26 -21.73
N PHE A 132 8.09 7.31 -21.85
CA PHE A 132 7.94 6.19 -22.78
C PHE A 132 6.72 5.34 -22.43
N LEU A 133 6.54 4.97 -21.16
CA LEU A 133 5.40 4.12 -20.74
C LEU A 133 4.06 4.83 -20.95
N GLU A 134 3.97 6.15 -20.74
CA GLU A 134 2.77 6.90 -21.12
C GLU A 134 2.46 6.76 -22.61
N LYS A 135 3.46 6.96 -23.48
CA LYS A 135 3.31 6.77 -24.93
C LYS A 135 2.98 5.34 -25.32
N ALA A 136 3.43 4.36 -24.56
CA ALA A 136 3.08 2.96 -24.74
C ALA A 136 1.63 2.61 -24.28
N GLY A 137 0.85 3.60 -23.80
CA GLY A 137 -0.56 3.44 -23.48
C GLY A 137 -0.86 3.15 -22.01
N PHE A 138 0.08 3.45 -21.10
CA PHE A 138 -0.18 3.40 -19.66
C PHE A 138 -0.73 4.75 -19.16
N SER A 139 -1.82 4.73 -18.42
CA SER A 139 -2.47 5.91 -17.85
C SER A 139 -1.96 6.30 -16.45
N GLN A 140 -1.20 5.42 -15.79
CA GLN A 140 -0.63 5.65 -14.46
C GLN A 140 0.71 4.94 -14.29
N MET A 141 1.67 5.63 -13.65
CA MET A 141 3.03 5.14 -13.39
C MET A 141 3.22 4.87 -11.91
N VAL A 142 3.47 3.61 -11.53
CA VAL A 142 3.86 3.26 -10.16
C VAL A 142 5.37 3.46 -10.02
N LEU A 143 5.78 4.59 -9.49
CA LEU A 143 7.19 4.94 -9.38
C LEU A 143 7.95 4.05 -8.40
N ALA A 144 9.26 3.96 -8.58
CA ALA A 144 10.14 3.30 -7.63
C ALA A 144 10.10 4.01 -6.26
N ARG A 145 10.07 3.23 -5.18
CA ARG A 145 9.96 3.72 -3.79
C ARG A 145 11.17 4.53 -3.32
N GLU A 146 12.27 4.38 -4.04
CA GLU A 146 13.56 5.00 -3.76
C GLU A 146 13.67 6.46 -4.22
N LEU A 147 12.70 6.96 -4.99
CA LEU A 147 12.72 8.30 -5.55
C LEU A 147 12.47 9.36 -4.48
N SER A 148 13.24 10.45 -4.56
CA SER A 148 12.99 11.66 -3.79
C SER A 148 11.89 12.51 -4.41
N LEU A 149 11.35 13.49 -3.65
CA LEU A 149 10.36 14.46 -4.14
C LEU A 149 10.82 15.15 -5.44
N ALA A 150 12.11 15.51 -5.54
CA ALA A 150 12.67 16.13 -6.74
C ALA A 150 12.66 15.18 -7.94
N GLU A 151 13.00 13.89 -7.75
CA GLU A 151 12.97 12.87 -8.80
C GLU A 151 11.51 12.55 -9.20
N VAL A 152 10.57 12.54 -8.25
CA VAL A 152 9.12 12.38 -8.51
C VAL A 152 8.61 13.57 -9.35
N ALA A 153 8.95 14.81 -8.97
CA ALA A 153 8.55 16.00 -9.71
C ALA A 153 9.13 16.02 -11.14
N ALA A 154 10.37 15.54 -11.32
CA ALA A 154 10.97 15.40 -12.64
C ALA A 154 10.22 14.38 -13.51
N CYS A 155 9.81 13.23 -12.95
CA CYS A 155 8.94 12.27 -13.63
C CYS A 155 7.60 12.90 -13.99
N ARG A 156 6.96 13.66 -13.05
CA ARG A 156 5.70 14.36 -13.33
C ARG A 156 5.82 15.35 -14.49
N ALA A 157 6.90 16.11 -14.53
CA ALA A 157 7.15 17.10 -15.60
C ALA A 157 7.31 16.46 -16.99
N ALA A 158 7.70 15.20 -17.08
CA ALA A 158 7.85 14.46 -18.33
C ALA A 158 6.54 13.80 -18.83
N LEU A 159 5.50 13.75 -18.00
CA LEU A 159 4.20 13.15 -18.33
C LEU A 159 3.19 14.23 -18.76
N HIS A 160 2.34 13.92 -19.75
CA HIS A 160 1.28 14.81 -20.22
C HIS A 160 -0.01 14.62 -19.43
N SER A 161 -0.58 13.42 -19.45
CA SER A 161 -1.88 13.07 -18.85
C SER A 161 -1.81 11.95 -17.84
N ALA A 162 -0.79 11.09 -17.92
CA ALA A 162 -0.66 9.96 -17.02
C ALA A 162 -0.43 10.40 -15.58
N ARG A 163 -1.00 9.65 -14.65
CA ARG A 163 -0.93 9.91 -13.21
C ARG A 163 0.30 9.27 -12.60
N ILE A 164 0.71 9.78 -11.43
CA ILE A 164 1.77 9.18 -10.62
C ILE A 164 1.14 8.50 -9.40
N GLU A 165 1.47 7.21 -9.24
CA GLU A 165 1.20 6.41 -8.05
C GLU A 165 2.49 6.25 -7.25
N TYR A 166 2.41 6.49 -5.94
CA TYR A 166 3.54 6.35 -5.02
C TYR A 166 3.16 5.53 -3.79
N PHE A 167 4.07 4.67 -3.33
CA PHE A 167 3.85 3.89 -2.13
C PHE A 167 4.04 4.74 -0.88
N ILE A 168 3.00 4.84 -0.04
CA ILE A 168 2.99 5.68 1.16
C ILE A 168 3.13 4.91 2.46
N HIS A 169 2.86 3.60 2.46
CA HIS A 169 2.90 2.78 3.69
C HIS A 169 3.25 1.33 3.41
N GLY A 170 3.88 0.68 4.42
CA GLY A 170 4.09 -0.75 4.47
C GLY A 170 5.49 -1.21 4.05
N ALA A 171 5.65 -2.49 3.73
CA ALA A 171 6.95 -3.12 3.53
C ALA A 171 7.73 -2.55 2.34
N LEU A 172 9.02 -2.24 2.56
CA LEU A 172 9.98 -1.90 1.51
C LEU A 172 10.71 -3.13 0.99
N CYS A 173 10.95 -3.17 -0.33
CA CYS A 173 11.98 -4.02 -0.92
C CYS A 173 13.33 -3.31 -0.83
N VAL A 174 14.40 -4.04 -0.52
CA VAL A 174 15.75 -3.47 -0.45
C VAL A 174 16.37 -3.28 -1.84
N SER A 175 16.03 -4.15 -2.80
CA SER A 175 16.36 -3.99 -4.21
C SER A 175 15.30 -3.17 -4.92
N TYR A 176 15.67 -2.46 -5.97
CA TYR A 176 14.69 -1.89 -6.88
C TYR A 176 13.72 -2.97 -7.35
N SER A 177 12.44 -2.62 -7.42
CA SER A 177 11.42 -3.56 -7.87
C SER A 177 11.68 -3.97 -9.32
N GLY A 178 11.55 -5.27 -9.61
CA GLY A 178 11.93 -5.83 -10.92
C GLY A 178 13.43 -6.13 -11.07
N GLN A 179 14.29 -5.72 -10.14
CA GLN A 179 15.76 -5.88 -10.19
C GLN A 179 16.29 -6.78 -9.07
N CYS A 180 15.51 -7.81 -8.69
CA CYS A 180 15.89 -8.74 -7.62
C CYS A 180 15.77 -10.20 -8.11
N TYR A 181 16.91 -10.85 -8.26
CA TYR A 181 17.05 -12.22 -8.78
C TYR A 181 17.59 -13.20 -7.73
N ILE A 182 17.97 -12.72 -6.53
CA ILE A 182 18.60 -13.56 -5.50
C ILE A 182 17.71 -14.74 -5.09
N SER A 183 16.40 -14.53 -5.01
CA SER A 183 15.45 -15.58 -4.64
C SER A 183 15.39 -16.67 -5.72
N GLU A 184 15.38 -16.30 -6.99
CA GLU A 184 15.44 -17.24 -8.12
C GLU A 184 16.76 -18.02 -8.12
N ALA A 185 17.89 -17.30 -8.03
CA ALA A 185 19.22 -17.90 -8.08
C ALA A 185 19.46 -18.95 -6.98
N ILE A 186 18.92 -18.74 -5.78
CA ILE A 186 19.19 -19.58 -4.62
C ILE A 186 18.12 -20.66 -4.41
N THR A 187 16.85 -20.33 -4.69
CA THR A 187 15.72 -21.20 -4.31
C THR A 187 14.85 -21.65 -5.48
N GLY A 188 15.12 -21.18 -6.70
CA GLY A 188 14.24 -21.38 -7.86
C GLY A 188 12.88 -20.69 -7.75
N ARG A 189 12.74 -19.70 -6.84
CA ARG A 189 11.50 -18.95 -6.59
C ARG A 189 11.67 -17.50 -7.02
N SER A 190 11.17 -17.14 -8.19
CA SER A 190 11.34 -15.79 -8.71
C SER A 190 10.47 -14.74 -8.00
N ALA A 191 11.11 -13.65 -7.57
CA ALA A 191 10.42 -12.46 -7.09
C ALA A 191 9.61 -11.77 -8.21
N ASN A 192 10.12 -11.79 -9.46
CA ASN A 192 9.45 -11.22 -10.63
C ASN A 192 8.26 -12.08 -11.11
N ARG A 193 8.15 -13.31 -10.59
CA ARG A 193 7.03 -14.23 -10.84
C ARG A 193 6.14 -14.42 -9.59
N GLY A 194 6.30 -13.57 -8.57
CA GLY A 194 5.45 -13.54 -7.39
C GLY A 194 5.79 -14.54 -6.27
N ALA A 195 6.89 -15.28 -6.38
CA ALA A 195 7.27 -16.35 -5.46
C ALA A 195 8.50 -16.03 -4.57
N CYS A 196 8.73 -14.75 -4.25
CA CYS A 196 9.88 -14.28 -3.47
C CYS A 196 10.07 -15.05 -2.15
N ALA A 197 11.27 -15.58 -1.90
CA ALA A 197 11.66 -16.28 -0.67
C ALA A 197 12.07 -15.34 0.47
N GLN A 198 12.11 -14.02 0.24
CA GLN A 198 12.46 -12.99 1.23
C GLN A 198 13.85 -13.15 1.85
N LEU A 199 14.87 -13.58 1.09
CA LEU A 199 16.25 -13.73 1.56
C LEU A 199 16.81 -12.43 2.20
N CYS A 200 16.38 -11.26 1.76
CA CYS A 200 16.74 -9.98 2.37
C CYS A 200 16.25 -9.80 3.82
N ARG A 201 15.40 -10.71 4.33
CA ARG A 201 14.92 -10.69 5.73
C ARG A 201 15.65 -11.67 6.64
N LEU A 202 16.56 -12.47 6.07
CA LEU A 202 17.40 -13.38 6.84
C LEU A 202 18.52 -12.62 7.58
N PRO A 203 19.04 -13.19 8.67
CA PRO A 203 20.26 -12.69 9.30
C PRO A 203 21.49 -13.10 8.48
N TYR A 204 22.47 -12.21 8.42
CA TYR A 204 23.76 -12.42 7.77
C TYR A 204 24.91 -12.15 8.74
N ASP A 205 25.93 -12.98 8.66
CA ASP A 205 27.26 -12.63 9.14
C ASP A 205 27.95 -11.79 8.06
N VAL A 206 28.58 -10.70 8.45
CA VAL A 206 29.21 -9.74 7.52
C VAL A 206 30.70 -9.70 7.76
N TYR A 207 31.47 -9.93 6.70
CA TYR A 207 32.92 -9.94 6.74
C TYR A 207 33.52 -8.90 5.79
N THR A 208 34.69 -8.39 6.15
CA THR A 208 35.56 -7.67 5.21
C THR A 208 36.19 -8.65 4.22
N GLU A 209 36.75 -8.15 3.13
CA GLU A 209 37.54 -8.97 2.19
C GLU A 209 38.71 -9.69 2.86
N SER A 210 39.31 -9.08 3.90
CA SER A 210 40.39 -9.69 4.71
C SER A 210 39.90 -10.77 5.70
N GLY A 211 38.59 -11.03 5.78
CA GLY A 211 38.01 -12.04 6.66
C GLY A 211 37.68 -11.56 8.08
N GLU A 212 37.80 -10.27 8.38
CA GLU A 212 37.34 -9.72 9.67
C GLU A 212 35.82 -9.71 9.75
N GLN A 213 35.23 -10.32 10.77
CA GLN A 213 33.79 -10.26 11.04
C GLN A 213 33.39 -8.90 11.63
N ILE A 214 32.55 -8.14 10.93
CA ILE A 214 32.12 -6.79 11.32
C ILE A 214 30.65 -6.72 11.76
N ALA A 215 29.86 -7.74 11.47
CA ALA A 215 28.53 -7.93 12.05
C ALA A 215 28.22 -9.43 12.12
N ARG A 216 27.48 -9.84 13.14
CA ARG A 216 27.10 -11.24 13.37
C ARG A 216 25.58 -11.33 13.41
N ARG A 217 25.02 -12.31 12.66
CA ARG A 217 23.57 -12.60 12.59
C ARG A 217 22.70 -11.35 12.42
N SER A 218 23.18 -10.36 11.67
CA SER A 218 22.53 -9.06 11.53
C SER A 218 21.65 -8.99 10.29
N HIS A 219 20.48 -8.37 10.41
CA HIS A 219 19.50 -8.21 9.32
C HIS A 219 19.82 -7.00 8.43
N VAL A 220 21.07 -6.92 7.95
CA VAL A 220 21.63 -5.76 7.22
C VAL A 220 20.89 -5.37 5.93
N LEU A 221 20.08 -6.27 5.38
CA LEU A 221 19.24 -6.05 4.20
C LEU A 221 17.76 -5.83 4.56
N SER A 222 17.39 -5.93 5.85
CA SER A 222 16.00 -5.82 6.29
C SER A 222 15.62 -4.37 6.55
N LEU A 223 15.05 -3.71 5.54
CA LEU A 223 14.56 -2.33 5.69
C LEU A 223 13.40 -2.24 6.67
N ARG A 224 13.32 -1.10 7.36
CA ARG A 224 12.14 -0.63 8.09
C ARG A 224 10.97 -0.44 7.12
N ASP A 225 9.76 -0.39 7.65
CA ASP A 225 8.56 -0.20 6.82
C ASP A 225 8.37 1.29 6.47
N ASN A 226 7.87 1.51 5.26
CA ASN A 226 7.59 2.85 4.73
C ASN A 226 6.43 3.50 5.49
N ASN A 227 6.59 4.77 5.83
CA ASN A 227 5.52 5.62 6.35
C ASN A 227 5.73 7.06 5.87
N GLN A 228 4.83 7.52 4.99
CA GLN A 228 4.87 8.84 4.37
C GLN A 228 3.79 9.78 4.94
N THR A 229 3.26 9.50 6.12
CA THR A 229 2.18 10.31 6.73
C THR A 229 2.53 11.80 6.73
N ASP A 230 3.76 12.14 7.14
CA ASP A 230 4.21 13.53 7.27
C ASP A 230 4.58 14.18 5.92
N ASN A 231 4.63 13.38 4.84
CA ASN A 231 5.09 13.80 3.52
C ASN A 231 3.96 13.86 2.47
N LEU A 232 2.71 13.59 2.84
CA LEU A 232 1.60 13.50 1.89
C LEU A 232 1.43 14.77 1.07
N GLU A 233 1.45 15.93 1.72
CA GLU A 233 1.27 17.22 1.05
C GLU A 233 2.44 17.55 0.11
N ALA A 234 3.67 17.26 0.52
CA ALA A 234 4.85 17.40 -0.34
C ALA A 234 4.83 16.43 -1.54
N LEU A 235 4.28 15.23 -1.37
CA LEU A 235 4.08 14.28 -2.47
C LEU A 235 3.02 14.79 -3.46
N ILE A 236 1.92 15.38 -2.97
CA ILE A 236 0.91 16.04 -3.82
C ILE A 236 1.56 17.15 -4.64
N ASP A 237 2.35 18.02 -4.00
CA ASP A 237 3.05 19.13 -4.65
C ASP A 237 4.08 18.64 -5.68
N ALA A 238 4.69 17.47 -5.46
CA ALA A 238 5.56 16.82 -6.43
C ALA A 238 4.79 16.13 -7.59
N GLY A 239 3.44 16.13 -7.54
CA GLY A 239 2.57 15.62 -8.59
C GLY A 239 2.07 14.18 -8.40
N VAL A 240 2.17 13.62 -7.19
CA VAL A 240 1.53 12.35 -6.86
C VAL A 240 0.03 12.56 -6.70
N SER A 241 -0.78 11.73 -7.37
CA SER A 241 -2.23 11.77 -7.27
C SER A 241 -2.85 10.42 -6.86
N SER A 242 -2.05 9.34 -6.80
CA SER A 242 -2.48 8.02 -6.29
C SER A 242 -1.54 7.56 -5.17
N PHE A 243 -2.11 7.28 -4.00
CA PHE A 243 -1.41 7.00 -2.74
C PHE A 243 -1.61 5.53 -2.37
N LYS A 244 -0.57 4.70 -2.59
CA LYS A 244 -0.67 3.26 -2.46
C LYS A 244 -0.20 2.73 -1.12
N ILE A 245 -1.05 1.96 -0.45
CA ILE A 245 -0.72 1.18 0.74
C ILE A 245 -0.22 -0.20 0.30
N GLU A 246 1.00 -0.61 0.72
CA GLU A 246 1.49 -1.98 0.53
C GLU A 246 0.88 -2.91 1.57
N GLY A 247 0.45 -4.12 1.17
CA GLY A 247 -0.04 -5.05 2.17
C GLY A 247 -1.01 -6.14 1.71
N ARG A 248 -0.98 -6.63 0.46
CA ARG A 248 -1.91 -7.69 -0.02
C ARG A 248 -1.93 -8.97 0.82
N LEU A 249 -0.85 -9.27 1.56
CA LEU A 249 -0.77 -10.43 2.47
C LEU A 249 -1.04 -10.05 3.94
N LYS A 250 -1.41 -8.82 4.22
CA LYS A 250 -1.75 -8.36 5.56
C LYS A 250 -3.16 -8.78 5.95
N ASP A 251 -3.41 -8.81 7.26
CA ASP A 251 -4.72 -9.13 7.82
C ASP A 251 -5.73 -7.98 7.67
N LEU A 252 -6.98 -8.30 7.92
CA LEU A 252 -8.10 -7.37 7.82
C LEU A 252 -7.94 -6.15 8.77
N VAL A 253 -7.41 -6.36 9.97
CA VAL A 253 -7.21 -5.30 10.97
C VAL A 253 -6.21 -4.26 10.48
N TYR A 254 -5.11 -4.71 9.87
CA TYR A 254 -4.14 -3.82 9.24
C TYR A 254 -4.78 -2.98 8.13
N VAL A 255 -5.53 -3.62 7.23
CA VAL A 255 -6.12 -2.90 6.08
C VAL A 255 -7.12 -1.86 6.56
N LYS A 256 -8.02 -2.20 7.49
CA LYS A 256 -8.99 -1.27 8.09
C LYS A 256 -8.31 -0.07 8.74
N ASN A 257 -7.33 -0.33 9.60
CA ASN A 257 -6.64 0.69 10.38
C ASN A 257 -5.84 1.65 9.49
N ILE A 258 -5.00 1.12 8.61
CA ILE A 258 -4.11 1.94 7.78
C ILE A 258 -4.89 2.72 6.72
N THR A 259 -5.94 2.12 6.13
CA THR A 259 -6.80 2.81 5.17
C THR A 259 -7.54 3.98 5.84
N ALA A 260 -8.14 3.75 7.01
CA ALA A 260 -8.82 4.80 7.78
C ALA A 260 -7.86 5.92 8.19
N TRP A 261 -6.63 5.58 8.60
CA TRP A 261 -5.60 6.57 8.94
C TRP A 261 -5.29 7.50 7.77
N TYR A 262 -4.92 6.93 6.61
CA TYR A 262 -4.57 7.75 5.46
C TYR A 262 -5.78 8.49 4.87
N ARG A 263 -6.99 7.94 4.99
CA ARG A 263 -8.20 8.65 4.58
C ARG A 263 -8.39 9.92 5.39
N GLN A 264 -8.24 9.87 6.72
CA GLN A 264 -8.33 11.05 7.57
C GLN A 264 -7.25 12.10 7.22
N GLN A 265 -6.01 11.66 6.94
CA GLN A 265 -4.94 12.59 6.57
C GLN A 265 -5.23 13.28 5.24
N LEU A 266 -5.64 12.54 4.21
CA LEU A 266 -5.97 13.09 2.89
C LEU A 266 -7.20 14.00 2.94
N ASP A 267 -8.24 13.65 3.71
CA ASP A 267 -9.43 14.49 3.87
C ASP A 267 -9.06 15.81 4.56
N ALA A 268 -8.21 15.78 5.57
CA ALA A 268 -7.71 16.99 6.23
C ALA A 268 -6.92 17.91 5.27
N ILE A 269 -6.19 17.34 4.30
CA ILE A 269 -5.49 18.10 3.25
C ILE A 269 -6.53 18.70 2.28
N ILE A 270 -7.48 17.90 1.79
CA ILE A 270 -8.51 18.35 0.84
C ILE A 270 -9.34 19.52 1.43
N VAL A 271 -9.68 19.47 2.73
CA VAL A 271 -10.40 20.57 3.39
C VAL A 271 -9.60 21.88 3.36
N ARG A 272 -8.27 21.82 3.47
CA ARG A 272 -7.40 23.02 3.42
C ARG A 272 -7.07 23.47 1.99
N ARG A 273 -7.23 22.58 1.02
CA ARG A 273 -6.82 22.77 -0.39
C ARG A 273 -8.01 22.51 -1.32
N PRO A 274 -8.88 23.52 -1.51
CA PRO A 274 -10.15 23.34 -2.24
C PRO A 274 -9.98 23.02 -3.74
N GLU A 275 -8.78 23.19 -4.30
CA GLU A 275 -8.45 22.74 -5.64
C GLU A 275 -8.34 21.21 -5.75
N LEU A 276 -8.19 20.51 -4.62
CA LEU A 276 -8.11 19.06 -4.56
C LEU A 276 -9.49 18.44 -4.32
N SER A 277 -9.68 17.23 -4.81
CA SER A 277 -10.92 16.46 -4.62
C SER A 277 -10.64 15.00 -4.37
N ARG A 278 -11.65 14.26 -3.94
CA ARG A 278 -11.62 12.80 -3.91
C ARG A 278 -12.05 12.24 -5.27
N ILE A 279 -11.49 11.11 -5.64
CA ILE A 279 -11.87 10.42 -6.88
C ILE A 279 -13.14 9.59 -6.70
N SER A 280 -13.41 9.10 -5.49
CA SER A 280 -14.60 8.30 -5.16
C SER A 280 -15.57 9.05 -4.25
N ASP A 281 -16.80 8.55 -4.12
CA ASP A 281 -17.88 9.19 -3.39
C ASP A 281 -18.05 8.64 -1.97
N GLY A 282 -18.77 9.39 -1.15
CA GLY A 282 -19.15 9.01 0.21
C GLY A 282 -18.09 9.36 1.27
N VAL A 283 -18.56 9.49 2.50
CA VAL A 283 -17.76 9.79 3.70
C VAL A 283 -17.80 8.60 4.62
N SER A 284 -16.62 8.16 5.08
CA SER A 284 -16.48 7.07 6.03
C SER A 284 -16.44 7.61 7.46
N THR A 285 -17.23 7.01 8.34
CA THR A 285 -17.20 7.25 9.79
C THR A 285 -16.68 6.00 10.49
N PHE A 286 -15.87 6.17 11.52
CA PHE A 286 -15.18 5.07 12.20
C PHE A 286 -15.65 4.97 13.65
N SER A 287 -15.84 3.75 14.16
CA SER A 287 -16.13 3.47 15.58
C SER A 287 -14.87 3.43 16.45
N PHE A 288 -13.68 3.58 15.84
CA PHE A 288 -12.36 3.51 16.48
C PHE A 288 -11.51 4.71 16.09
N THR A 289 -10.41 4.92 16.80
CA THR A 289 -9.38 5.89 16.42
C THR A 289 -8.28 5.20 15.64
N PRO A 290 -8.10 5.50 14.34
CA PRO A 290 -7.01 4.93 13.55
C PRO A 290 -5.64 5.27 14.13
N ASP A 291 -4.76 4.27 14.21
CA ASP A 291 -3.41 4.42 14.74
C ASP A 291 -2.45 3.42 14.06
N PRO A 292 -1.58 3.87 13.16
CA PRO A 292 -0.67 2.98 12.44
C PRO A 292 0.32 2.24 13.36
N GLU A 293 0.61 2.78 14.55
CA GLU A 293 1.51 2.15 15.52
C GLU A 293 0.94 0.85 16.12
N LYS A 294 -0.39 0.65 16.04
CA LYS A 294 -1.08 -0.55 16.51
C LYS A 294 -1.17 -1.67 15.47
N SER A 295 -0.66 -1.45 14.27
CA SER A 295 -0.57 -2.44 13.20
C SER A 295 0.85 -3.00 13.10
N PHE A 296 0.98 -4.14 12.40
CA PHE A 296 2.31 -4.73 12.15
C PHE A 296 3.21 -3.76 11.41
N GLN A 297 4.38 -3.46 12.01
CA GLN A 297 5.44 -2.66 11.39
C GLN A 297 6.83 -3.11 11.85
N ARG A 298 7.84 -2.92 10.99
CA ARG A 298 9.27 -3.10 11.29
C ARG A 298 9.90 -1.76 11.58
N SER A 299 9.46 -1.09 12.64
CA SER A 299 9.73 0.34 12.81
C SER A 299 9.36 1.15 11.55
N ARG A 300 9.60 2.44 11.49
CA ARG A 300 9.19 3.25 10.35
C ARG A 300 10.34 4.07 9.76
N THR A 301 10.24 4.35 8.48
CA THR A 301 11.14 5.25 7.76
C THR A 301 10.37 5.97 6.65
N ASP A 302 10.75 7.19 6.35
CA ASP A 302 10.34 7.92 5.15
C ASP A 302 11.26 7.64 3.95
N TYR A 303 12.22 6.75 4.14
CA TYR A 303 13.18 6.24 3.18
C TYR A 303 14.03 7.35 2.56
N PHE A 304 13.94 7.57 1.24
CA PHE A 304 14.72 8.59 0.52
C PHE A 304 13.87 9.76 0.02
N VAL A 305 12.67 9.95 0.54
CA VAL A 305 11.72 10.96 0.02
C VAL A 305 12.30 12.38 0.00
N HIS A 306 13.09 12.75 1.01
CA HIS A 306 13.78 14.04 1.06
C HIS A 306 15.15 14.07 0.37
N GLY A 307 15.54 12.99 -0.30
CA GLY A 307 16.85 12.81 -0.89
C GLY A 307 17.85 12.15 0.07
N ARG A 308 18.86 11.50 -0.51
CA ARG A 308 19.83 10.68 0.23
C ARG A 308 20.64 11.47 1.26
N GLN A 309 20.91 12.73 1.00
CA GLN A 309 21.69 13.60 1.91
C GLN A 309 20.96 13.89 3.22
N PHE A 310 19.64 13.79 3.26
CA PHE A 310 18.82 14.02 4.44
C PHE A 310 18.41 12.71 5.13
N ALA A 311 18.49 11.58 4.43
CA ALA A 311 18.23 10.27 5.03
C ALA A 311 19.34 9.94 6.04
N LYS A 312 18.96 9.32 7.14
CA LYS A 312 19.91 8.69 8.09
C LYS A 312 20.12 7.22 7.64
N PRO A 313 21.09 6.93 6.75
CA PRO A 313 21.20 5.61 6.14
C PRO A 313 21.43 4.49 7.14
N TYR A 314 21.96 4.80 8.34
CA TYR A 314 22.13 3.87 9.45
C TYR A 314 20.82 3.56 10.21
N GLU A 315 19.73 4.27 9.91
CA GLU A 315 18.40 4.03 10.48
C GLU A 315 17.42 3.41 9.46
N LEU A 316 17.84 3.15 8.22
CA LEU A 316 16.96 2.59 7.18
C LEU A 316 16.71 1.10 7.36
N ALA A 317 17.67 0.34 7.88
CA ALA A 317 17.55 -1.07 8.18
C ALA A 317 17.26 -1.30 9.67
N GLN A 318 16.51 -2.35 9.97
CA GLN A 318 16.33 -2.87 11.32
C GLN A 318 17.25 -4.07 11.49
N LEU A 319 18.41 -3.84 12.13
CA LEU A 319 19.52 -4.79 12.16
C LEU A 319 19.26 -5.99 13.09
N GLU A 320 18.44 -5.78 14.13
CA GLU A 320 18.24 -6.72 15.24
C GLU A 320 17.17 -7.78 14.92
N SER A 321 16.15 -7.41 14.12
CA SER A 321 15.03 -8.32 13.86
C SER A 321 14.21 -7.90 12.64
N PRO A 322 13.69 -8.86 11.84
CA PRO A 322 12.73 -8.57 10.78
C PRO A 322 11.28 -8.58 11.26
N LYS A 323 11.06 -8.74 12.58
CA LYS A 323 9.74 -8.88 13.20
C LYS A 323 9.18 -7.51 13.62
N ASN A 324 7.91 -7.50 13.97
CA ASN A 324 7.27 -6.37 14.63
C ASN A 324 7.79 -6.26 16.08
N THR A 325 8.53 -5.21 16.36
CA THR A 325 9.04 -4.93 17.72
C THR A 325 7.99 -4.27 18.60
N GLY A 326 6.94 -3.68 18.02
CA GLY A 326 5.88 -2.98 18.74
C GLY A 326 6.22 -1.56 19.16
N SER A 327 5.30 -0.95 19.91
CA SER A 327 5.42 0.40 20.46
C SER A 327 5.65 0.36 21.96
N PRO A 328 6.41 1.32 22.56
CA PRO A 328 6.71 1.33 23.99
C PRO A 328 5.43 1.41 24.83
N VAL A 329 5.26 0.51 25.79
CA VAL A 329 4.08 0.49 26.68
C VAL A 329 4.40 0.68 28.16
N GLY A 330 5.65 0.66 28.53
CA GLY A 330 6.08 0.86 29.92
C GLY A 330 7.39 0.17 30.25
N CYS A 331 7.73 0.14 31.53
CA CYS A 331 8.95 -0.47 32.03
C CYS A 331 8.64 -1.64 32.96
N CYS A 332 9.48 -2.66 32.91
CA CYS A 332 9.48 -3.77 33.84
C CYS A 332 9.93 -3.31 35.22
N GLU A 333 9.15 -3.56 36.27
CA GLU A 333 9.53 -3.26 37.67
C GLU A 333 9.95 -4.50 38.42
N ARG A 334 9.40 -5.68 38.11
CA ARG A 334 9.74 -6.96 38.73
C ARG A 334 9.40 -8.11 37.81
N VAL A 335 10.23 -9.13 37.82
CA VAL A 335 10.03 -10.39 37.08
C VAL A 335 9.98 -11.54 38.07
N GLU A 336 8.98 -12.40 37.94
CA GLU A 336 8.82 -13.63 38.69
C GLU A 336 8.39 -14.75 37.70
N PRO A 337 8.56 -16.02 38.03
CA PRO A 337 8.09 -17.10 37.15
C PRO A 337 6.61 -16.95 36.85
N GLY A 338 6.26 -16.79 35.56
CA GLY A 338 4.90 -16.63 35.09
C GLY A 338 4.25 -15.28 35.37
N GLU A 339 4.91 -14.35 36.03
CA GLU A 339 4.37 -13.01 36.33
C GLU A 339 5.40 -11.88 36.12
N ILE A 340 4.92 -10.76 35.64
CA ILE A 340 5.71 -9.52 35.47
C ILE A 340 4.92 -8.35 36.07
N LEU A 341 5.58 -7.54 36.87
CA LEU A 341 5.03 -6.26 37.33
C LEU A 341 5.54 -5.14 36.43
N VAL A 342 4.63 -4.41 35.84
CA VAL A 342 4.92 -3.38 34.82
C VAL A 342 4.44 -2.02 35.31
N ARG A 343 5.23 -0.97 35.06
CA ARG A 343 4.80 0.42 35.12
C ARG A 343 4.43 0.88 33.72
N PRO A 344 3.13 0.99 33.39
CA PRO A 344 2.71 1.48 32.09
C PRO A 344 3.18 2.91 31.86
N ALA A 345 3.41 3.27 30.59
CA ALA A 345 3.62 4.64 30.17
C ALA A 345 2.33 5.47 30.35
N ALA A 346 2.45 6.78 30.42
CA ALA A 346 1.29 7.66 30.58
C ALA A 346 0.28 7.46 29.45
N GLY A 347 -0.99 7.25 29.81
CA GLY A 347 -2.07 7.03 28.84
C GLY A 347 -2.14 5.62 28.25
N VAL A 348 -1.24 4.70 28.61
CA VAL A 348 -1.23 3.32 28.11
C VAL A 348 -1.98 2.40 29.07
N SER A 349 -2.94 1.63 28.55
CA SER A 349 -3.57 0.50 29.24
C SER A 349 -3.09 -0.83 28.66
N LEU A 350 -2.81 -1.81 29.52
CA LEU A 350 -2.48 -3.18 29.14
C LEU A 350 -3.69 -4.07 29.34
N ALA A 351 -3.94 -4.98 28.41
CA ALA A 351 -5.12 -5.81 28.38
C ALA A 351 -4.79 -7.31 28.36
N ASN A 352 -5.81 -8.12 28.70
CA ASN A 352 -5.72 -9.57 28.57
C ASN A 352 -5.52 -9.96 27.11
N GLY A 353 -4.53 -10.81 26.85
CA GLY A 353 -4.23 -11.30 25.51
C GLY A 353 -3.28 -10.41 24.70
N ASP A 354 -2.78 -9.30 25.27
CA ASP A 354 -1.74 -8.49 24.63
C ASP A 354 -0.47 -9.30 24.33
N GLY A 355 0.17 -8.99 23.21
CA GLY A 355 1.51 -9.46 22.89
C GLY A 355 2.53 -8.37 23.23
N LEU A 356 3.53 -8.72 24.03
CA LEU A 356 4.62 -7.81 24.38
C LEU A 356 5.95 -8.32 23.86
N THR A 357 6.91 -7.42 23.69
CA THR A 357 8.29 -7.76 23.33
C THR A 357 9.25 -6.93 24.18
N TYR A 358 10.49 -7.41 24.26
CA TYR A 358 11.62 -6.68 24.83
C TYR A 358 12.92 -7.09 24.13
N LEU A 359 13.92 -6.23 24.17
CA LEU A 359 15.26 -6.54 23.66
C LEU A 359 16.06 -7.19 24.79
N GLY A 360 16.49 -8.44 24.59
CA GLY A 360 17.31 -9.18 25.54
C GLY A 360 18.77 -8.70 25.58
N ASP A 361 19.55 -9.22 26.56
CA ASP A 361 21.00 -8.96 26.65
C ASP A 361 21.80 -9.62 25.50
N ASP A 362 21.21 -10.58 24.83
CA ASP A 362 21.71 -11.26 23.63
C ASP A 362 21.47 -10.45 22.33
N GLU A 363 20.95 -9.22 22.46
CA GLU A 363 20.55 -8.35 21.34
C GLU A 363 19.40 -8.93 20.46
N GLU A 364 18.70 -9.98 20.95
CA GLU A 364 17.55 -10.56 20.27
C GLU A 364 16.22 -10.02 20.84
N ILE A 365 15.18 -10.02 20.02
CA ILE A 365 13.83 -9.62 20.43
C ILE A 365 13.08 -10.84 20.95
N HIS A 366 12.75 -10.80 22.23
CA HIS A 366 11.98 -11.81 22.93
C HIS A 366 10.49 -11.42 22.99
N GLY A 367 9.59 -12.41 22.89
CA GLY A 367 8.14 -12.22 22.93
C GLY A 367 7.53 -12.71 24.24
N LEU A 368 6.52 -12.00 24.73
CA LEU A 368 5.74 -12.35 25.91
C LEU A 368 4.24 -12.39 25.54
N ALA A 369 3.58 -13.49 25.80
CA ALA A 369 2.13 -13.61 25.63
C ALA A 369 1.43 -13.36 26.97
N VAL A 370 0.73 -12.23 27.09
CA VAL A 370 -0.04 -11.88 28.28
C VAL A 370 -1.32 -12.70 28.32
N ASN A 371 -1.52 -13.44 29.41
CA ASN A 371 -2.79 -14.12 29.68
C ASN A 371 -3.77 -13.16 30.36
N ARG A 372 -3.30 -12.47 31.41
CA ARG A 372 -4.12 -11.58 32.22
C ARG A 372 -3.32 -10.34 32.65
N ALA A 373 -4.00 -9.20 32.67
CA ALA A 373 -3.46 -7.92 33.12
C ALA A 373 -4.37 -7.38 34.23
N ASP A 374 -3.86 -7.29 35.46
CA ASP A 374 -4.60 -6.84 36.63
C ASP A 374 -3.95 -5.60 37.27
N PRO A 375 -4.71 -4.62 37.75
CA PRO A 375 -4.18 -3.52 38.53
C PRO A 375 -3.46 -4.05 39.78
N ALA A 376 -2.24 -3.55 40.05
CA ALA A 376 -1.41 -3.97 41.20
C ALA A 376 -1.18 -2.83 42.21
N GLY A 377 -1.92 -1.72 42.11
CA GLY A 377 -1.77 -0.54 42.94
C GLY A 377 -0.58 0.34 42.55
N ARG A 378 -0.55 1.58 43.03
CA ARG A 378 0.53 2.59 42.78
C ARG A 378 0.83 2.79 41.28
N GLY A 379 -0.20 2.66 40.41
CA GLY A 379 -0.02 2.79 38.95
C GLY A 379 0.72 1.63 38.29
N LEU A 380 0.83 0.49 38.97
CA LEU A 380 1.42 -0.74 38.42
C LEU A 380 0.36 -1.69 37.90
N VAL A 381 0.75 -2.50 36.93
CA VAL A 381 -0.07 -3.58 36.36
C VAL A 381 0.69 -4.90 36.51
N ARG A 382 -0.01 -5.91 37.04
CA ARG A 382 0.49 -7.29 37.11
C ARG A 382 0.09 -8.01 35.84
N LEU A 383 1.06 -8.53 35.11
CA LEU A 383 0.86 -9.35 33.93
C LEU A 383 1.11 -10.81 34.29
N THR A 384 0.09 -11.66 34.19
CA THR A 384 0.27 -13.11 34.23
C THR A 384 0.54 -13.62 32.84
N LEU A 385 1.64 -14.35 32.65
CA LEU A 385 2.02 -14.88 31.35
C LEU A 385 1.22 -16.15 30.99
N ARG A 386 1.13 -16.46 29.70
CA ARG A 386 0.46 -17.67 29.21
C ARG A 386 1.10 -18.93 29.77
N ASN A 387 2.43 -18.97 29.83
CA ASN A 387 3.21 -20.00 30.50
C ASN A 387 3.54 -19.57 31.92
N ARG A 388 2.84 -20.11 32.90
CA ARG A 388 2.98 -19.74 34.33
C ARG A 388 4.29 -20.18 34.97
N ARG A 389 5.09 -21.00 34.31
CA ARG A 389 6.41 -21.46 34.79
C ARG A 389 7.56 -20.76 34.10
N GLU A 390 7.28 -19.96 33.09
CA GLU A 390 8.28 -19.28 32.30
C GLU A 390 8.88 -18.11 33.07
N LEU A 391 10.20 -18.12 33.22
CA LEU A 391 10.96 -16.94 33.59
C LEU A 391 11.45 -16.31 32.30
N PRO A 392 11.02 -15.08 31.95
CA PRO A 392 11.45 -14.44 30.71
C PRO A 392 12.97 -14.25 30.69
N GLU A 393 13.62 -14.85 29.69
CA GLU A 393 15.07 -14.87 29.56
C GLU A 393 15.64 -13.47 29.38
N GLY A 394 16.58 -13.07 30.24
CA GLY A 394 17.24 -11.76 30.18
C GLY A 394 16.36 -10.55 30.51
N LEU A 395 15.05 -10.73 30.80
CA LEU A 395 14.20 -9.62 31.22
C LEU A 395 14.49 -9.23 32.66
N ARG A 396 14.75 -7.94 32.89
CA ARG A 396 15.07 -7.40 34.23
C ARG A 396 14.39 -6.05 34.47
N ARG A 397 14.42 -5.63 35.73
CA ARG A 397 13.89 -4.33 36.15
C ARG A 397 14.51 -3.18 35.36
N GLY A 398 13.67 -2.22 34.96
CA GLY A 398 14.04 -1.03 34.22
C GLY A 398 14.03 -1.20 32.68
N MET A 399 13.92 -2.44 32.18
CA MET A 399 13.82 -2.65 30.72
C MET A 399 12.48 -2.20 30.18
N THR A 400 12.52 -1.59 29.00
CA THR A 400 11.31 -1.15 28.27
C THR A 400 10.60 -2.36 27.67
N LEU A 401 9.31 -2.43 27.89
CA LEU A 401 8.41 -3.36 27.23
C LEU A 401 7.71 -2.67 26.06
N MET A 402 7.64 -3.38 24.94
CA MET A 402 6.98 -2.94 23.71
C MET A 402 5.74 -3.78 23.51
N ARG A 403 4.65 -3.23 22.91
CA ARG A 403 3.45 -3.98 22.54
C ARG A 403 3.37 -4.16 21.04
N ASN A 404 3.49 -5.41 20.59
CA ASN A 404 3.39 -5.79 19.19
C ASN A 404 2.00 -6.33 18.80
N LEU A 405 1.11 -6.57 19.78
CA LEU A 405 -0.28 -6.95 19.60
C LEU A 405 -1.15 -6.28 20.66
N ASP A 406 -1.97 -5.32 20.25
CA ASP A 406 -3.02 -4.69 21.07
C ASP A 406 -4.33 -5.49 20.90
N ARG A 407 -4.62 -6.35 21.87
CA ARG A 407 -5.79 -7.25 21.78
C ARG A 407 -7.12 -6.51 21.82
N SER A 408 -7.18 -5.40 22.53
CA SER A 408 -8.39 -4.56 22.62
C SER A 408 -8.68 -3.92 21.27
N PHE A 409 -7.67 -3.37 20.63
CA PHE A 409 -7.76 -2.77 19.32
C PHE A 409 -8.15 -3.80 18.23
N VAL A 410 -7.53 -4.98 18.24
CA VAL A 410 -7.90 -6.06 17.32
C VAL A 410 -9.37 -6.48 17.49
N ARG A 411 -9.86 -6.52 18.72
CA ARG A 411 -11.29 -6.85 18.99
C ARG A 411 -12.22 -5.76 18.44
N GLU A 412 -11.89 -4.50 18.61
CA GLU A 412 -12.66 -3.37 18.11
C GLU A 412 -12.80 -3.42 16.58
N LEU A 413 -11.69 -3.77 15.88
CA LEU A 413 -11.66 -3.87 14.42
C LEU A 413 -12.17 -5.21 13.86
N SER A 414 -12.43 -6.22 14.70
CA SER A 414 -12.92 -7.54 14.25
C SER A 414 -14.34 -7.51 13.70
N GLY A 415 -15.17 -6.53 14.15
CA GLY A 415 -16.54 -6.32 13.69
C GLY A 415 -16.65 -5.25 12.63
N GLU A 416 -17.86 -4.75 12.43
CA GLU A 416 -18.12 -3.54 11.65
C GLU A 416 -17.52 -2.35 12.39
N SER A 417 -16.51 -1.72 11.81
CA SER A 417 -15.76 -0.63 12.42
C SER A 417 -15.79 0.66 11.60
N ALA A 418 -16.43 0.63 10.44
CA ALA A 418 -16.67 1.79 9.60
C ALA A 418 -18.01 1.69 8.89
N VAL A 419 -18.61 2.85 8.63
CA VAL A 419 -19.79 3.01 7.78
C VAL A 419 -19.48 4.11 6.76
N ARG A 420 -19.65 3.80 5.47
CA ARG A 420 -19.50 4.77 4.38
C ARG A 420 -20.87 5.17 3.87
N ARG A 421 -21.14 6.49 3.77
CA ARG A 421 -22.40 7.03 3.26
C ARG A 421 -22.12 8.18 2.28
N ILE A 422 -22.97 8.30 1.27
CA ILE A 422 -22.92 9.39 0.30
C ILE A 422 -23.85 10.50 0.81
N PRO A 423 -23.32 11.72 1.08
CA PRO A 423 -24.15 12.86 1.46
C PRO A 423 -25.06 13.24 0.30
N ILE A 424 -26.35 13.46 0.60
CA ILE A 424 -27.33 13.98 -0.37
C ILE A 424 -28.06 15.17 0.21
N VAL A 425 -28.41 16.11 -0.66
CA VAL A 425 -29.34 17.20 -0.38
C VAL A 425 -30.72 16.81 -0.85
N MET A 426 -31.71 17.04 -0.01
CA MET A 426 -33.12 16.78 -0.32
C MET A 426 -33.90 18.08 -0.32
N THR A 427 -34.66 18.36 -1.39
CA THR A 427 -35.52 19.55 -1.50
C THR A 427 -36.96 19.10 -1.74
N PHE A 428 -37.84 19.47 -0.80
CA PHE A 428 -39.26 19.20 -0.91
C PHE A 428 -39.99 20.43 -1.35
N LEU A 429 -40.79 20.31 -2.41
CA LEU A 429 -41.57 21.38 -3.01
C LEU A 429 -43.05 21.03 -3.00
N VAL A 430 -43.89 22.05 -2.94
CA VAL A 430 -45.34 21.98 -3.06
C VAL A 430 -45.75 22.86 -4.25
N GLU A 431 -46.45 22.28 -5.21
CA GLU A 431 -46.93 22.94 -6.42
C GLU A 431 -48.43 22.64 -6.58
N ASP A 432 -49.27 23.69 -6.63
CA ASP A 432 -50.75 23.65 -6.76
C ASP A 432 -51.43 22.36 -6.20
N ASP A 433 -51.40 21.26 -6.91
CA ASP A 433 -51.99 19.94 -6.57
C ASP A 433 -50.97 18.78 -6.58
N ALA A 434 -49.68 19.08 -6.51
CA ALA A 434 -48.61 18.10 -6.54
C ALA A 434 -47.50 18.35 -5.51
N LEU A 435 -46.89 17.24 -5.09
CA LEU A 435 -45.69 17.24 -4.24
C LEU A 435 -44.51 16.78 -5.04
N THR A 436 -43.38 17.46 -4.93
CA THR A 436 -42.13 17.10 -5.58
C THR A 436 -41.02 16.93 -4.56
N LEU A 437 -40.30 15.81 -4.60
CA LEU A 437 -39.07 15.60 -3.83
C LEU A 437 -37.89 15.46 -4.78
N ILE A 438 -36.97 16.41 -4.69
CA ILE A 438 -35.71 16.41 -5.43
C ILE A 438 -34.59 15.89 -4.50
N VAL A 439 -33.78 14.96 -4.97
CA VAL A 439 -32.60 14.45 -4.27
C VAL A 439 -31.37 14.55 -5.16
N THR A 440 -30.26 15.05 -4.61
CA THR A 440 -28.99 15.16 -5.35
C THR A 440 -27.80 14.87 -4.47
N ASP A 441 -26.76 14.23 -5.05
CA ASP A 441 -25.44 14.05 -4.43
C ASP A 441 -24.42 15.11 -4.88
N GLY A 442 -24.89 16.13 -5.63
CA GLY A 442 -24.06 17.18 -6.20
C GLY A 442 -23.52 16.85 -7.61
N ARG A 443 -23.67 15.62 -8.07
CA ARG A 443 -23.33 15.18 -9.45
C ARG A 443 -24.59 14.81 -10.23
N GLU A 444 -25.41 13.95 -9.65
CA GLU A 444 -26.68 13.49 -10.23
C GLU A 444 -27.85 14.04 -9.43
N CYS A 445 -28.99 14.16 -10.09
CA CYS A 445 -30.21 14.70 -9.50
C CYS A 445 -31.41 13.86 -9.96
N ALA A 446 -32.19 13.38 -9.01
CA ALA A 446 -33.42 12.63 -9.27
C ALA A 446 -34.60 13.25 -8.53
N GLU A 447 -35.80 13.00 -9.02
CA GLU A 447 -37.02 13.53 -8.46
C GLU A 447 -38.13 12.48 -8.40
N ALA A 448 -39.04 12.67 -7.43
CA ALA A 448 -40.27 11.92 -7.33
C ALA A 448 -41.46 12.89 -7.23
N HIS A 449 -42.52 12.63 -7.99
CA HIS A 449 -43.72 13.47 -8.06
C HIS A 449 -44.94 12.69 -7.59
N VAL A 450 -45.80 13.36 -6.83
CA VAL A 450 -47.08 12.80 -6.40
C VAL A 450 -48.17 13.85 -6.53
N ALA A 451 -49.16 13.61 -7.41
CA ALA A 451 -50.36 14.41 -7.42
C ALA A 451 -51.34 13.90 -6.36
N MET A 452 -51.84 14.76 -5.52
CA MET A 452 -52.84 14.44 -4.49
C MET A 452 -53.60 15.70 -4.05
N ASP A 453 -54.79 15.47 -3.50
CA ASP A 453 -55.51 16.52 -2.84
C ASP A 453 -54.75 17.01 -1.59
N LEU A 454 -54.53 18.29 -1.50
CA LEU A 454 -53.71 18.94 -0.45
C LEU A 454 -54.60 19.53 0.63
N ASP A 455 -54.71 18.85 1.77
CA ASP A 455 -55.42 19.34 2.95
C ASP A 455 -54.50 20.21 3.85
N ALA A 456 -55.08 21.18 4.55
CA ALA A 456 -54.33 21.97 5.50
C ALA A 456 -53.97 21.15 6.77
N PRO A 457 -52.75 21.29 7.32
CA PRO A 457 -52.33 20.57 8.51
C PRO A 457 -53.00 21.14 9.76
N SER A 458 -53.37 20.29 10.70
CA SER A 458 -53.89 20.73 12.01
C SER A 458 -52.84 21.44 12.87
N ASN A 459 -51.55 21.22 12.63
CA ASN A 459 -50.43 21.88 13.24
C ASN A 459 -49.28 21.95 12.22
N PRO A 460 -49.08 23.10 11.57
CA PRO A 460 -48.09 23.29 10.51
C PRO A 460 -46.65 22.99 10.96
N GLU A 461 -46.24 23.50 12.12
CA GLU A 461 -44.88 23.33 12.65
C GLU A 461 -44.54 21.84 12.90
N ARG A 462 -45.42 21.13 13.60
CA ARG A 462 -45.25 19.68 13.85
C ARG A 462 -45.29 18.85 12.56
N ASN A 463 -46.11 19.27 11.58
CA ASN A 463 -46.19 18.63 10.27
C ASN A 463 -44.83 18.74 9.55
N ARG A 464 -44.28 19.96 9.49
CA ARG A 464 -42.96 20.24 8.88
C ARG A 464 -41.83 19.45 9.56
N GLU A 465 -41.75 19.45 10.89
CA GLU A 465 -40.78 18.68 11.66
C GLU A 465 -40.87 17.15 11.36
N THR A 466 -42.10 16.64 11.27
CA THR A 466 -42.35 15.23 10.97
C THR A 466 -41.94 14.88 9.54
N LEU A 467 -42.18 15.77 8.59
CA LEU A 467 -41.75 15.63 7.22
C LEU A 467 -40.22 15.56 7.11
N ILE A 468 -39.50 16.53 7.70
CA ILE A 468 -38.01 16.53 7.73
C ILE A 468 -37.48 15.24 8.36
N ARG A 469 -38.03 14.85 9.51
CA ARG A 469 -37.60 13.61 10.18
C ARG A 469 -37.84 12.34 9.34
N ASN A 470 -38.95 12.28 8.58
CA ASN A 470 -39.27 11.13 7.74
C ASN A 470 -38.43 11.11 6.44
N LEU A 471 -38.13 12.26 5.86
CA LEU A 471 -37.21 12.38 4.73
C LEU A 471 -35.80 11.94 5.14
N GLY A 472 -35.31 12.32 6.31
CA GLY A 472 -33.99 11.95 6.81
C GLY A 472 -33.82 10.46 7.19
N ARG A 473 -34.89 9.66 7.17
CA ARG A 473 -34.81 8.21 7.47
C ARG A 473 -34.34 7.39 6.27
N LEU A 474 -33.07 7.48 5.95
CA LEU A 474 -32.46 6.80 4.81
C LEU A 474 -32.02 5.34 5.09
N GLY A 475 -32.06 4.92 6.38
CA GLY A 475 -31.90 3.51 6.80
C GLY A 475 -30.72 2.78 6.19
N ASP A 476 -30.98 1.67 5.51
CA ASP A 476 -29.97 0.79 4.92
C ASP A 476 -29.52 1.22 3.51
N THR A 477 -29.92 2.43 3.06
CA THR A 477 -29.45 2.96 1.76
C THR A 477 -27.98 3.38 1.83
N LEU A 478 -27.37 3.66 0.69
CA LEU A 478 -26.00 4.18 0.59
C LEU A 478 -25.87 5.64 1.06
N TYR A 479 -26.98 6.31 1.34
CA TYR A 479 -27.04 7.76 1.48
C TYR A 479 -27.22 8.22 2.94
N THR A 480 -26.83 9.47 3.17
CA THR A 480 -27.16 10.23 4.38
C THR A 480 -27.59 11.62 3.96
N ALA A 481 -28.64 12.17 4.57
CA ALA A 481 -29.03 13.54 4.29
C ALA A 481 -28.02 14.50 4.92
N SER A 482 -27.36 15.34 4.09
CA SER A 482 -26.57 16.47 4.57
C SER A 482 -27.46 17.66 4.90
N ASP A 483 -28.42 17.92 4.02
CA ASP A 483 -29.40 19.00 4.17
C ASP A 483 -30.78 18.55 3.67
N ILE A 484 -31.84 19.06 4.33
CA ILE A 484 -33.23 18.81 3.95
C ILE A 484 -33.95 20.17 3.92
N PHE A 485 -34.26 20.62 2.73
CA PHE A 485 -35.00 21.85 2.51
C PHE A 485 -36.50 21.55 2.37
N VAL A 486 -37.31 22.16 3.25
CA VAL A 486 -38.78 22.13 3.24
C VAL A 486 -39.28 23.58 3.39
N PRO A 487 -40.30 24.03 2.66
CA PRO A 487 -40.84 25.36 2.79
C PRO A 487 -41.15 25.74 4.25
N GLU A 488 -40.83 26.97 4.64
CA GLU A 488 -41.10 27.45 6.00
C GLU A 488 -42.61 27.60 6.25
N ASP A 489 -43.33 27.97 5.22
CA ASP A 489 -44.79 28.20 5.19
C ASP A 489 -45.55 26.96 4.66
N LEU A 490 -45.08 25.74 5.04
CA LEU A 490 -45.73 24.49 4.63
C LEU A 490 -47.17 24.43 5.16
N ASP A 491 -48.15 24.76 4.32
CA ASP A 491 -49.58 24.83 4.61
C ASP A 491 -50.37 23.58 4.19
N VAL A 492 -49.65 22.52 3.73
CA VAL A 492 -50.23 21.25 3.28
C VAL A 492 -49.85 20.09 4.21
N PHE A 493 -50.82 19.22 4.50
CA PHE A 493 -50.59 18.00 5.24
C PHE A 493 -50.07 16.88 4.31
N VAL A 494 -48.90 16.31 4.65
CA VAL A 494 -48.31 15.21 3.89
C VAL A 494 -48.33 13.91 4.70
N PRO A 495 -49.10 12.90 4.29
CA PRO A 495 -49.12 11.61 4.99
C PRO A 495 -47.75 10.95 4.99
N ALA A 496 -47.38 10.33 6.12
CA ALA A 496 -46.07 9.65 6.24
C ALA A 496 -45.87 8.52 5.20
N SER A 497 -46.93 7.89 4.73
CA SER A 497 -46.89 6.90 3.65
C SER A 497 -46.43 7.50 2.34
N VAL A 498 -46.93 8.69 1.99
CA VAL A 498 -46.56 9.44 0.78
C VAL A 498 -45.09 9.88 0.85
N VAL A 499 -44.67 10.47 1.97
CA VAL A 499 -43.26 10.86 2.20
C VAL A 499 -42.33 9.68 2.03
N ASN A 500 -42.67 8.52 2.64
CA ASN A 500 -41.86 7.33 2.55
C ASN A 500 -41.81 6.74 1.13
N MET A 501 -42.88 6.83 0.36
CA MET A 501 -42.94 6.43 -1.05
C MET A 501 -42.04 7.32 -1.89
N MET A 502 -42.25 8.64 -1.87
CA MET A 502 -41.45 9.63 -2.61
C MET A 502 -39.96 9.49 -2.29
N ARG A 503 -39.61 9.35 -1.01
CA ARG A 503 -38.21 9.15 -0.61
C ARG A 503 -37.60 7.90 -1.23
N ARG A 504 -38.31 6.77 -1.25
CA ARG A 504 -37.82 5.53 -1.89
C ARG A 504 -37.64 5.72 -3.38
N GLU A 505 -38.67 6.23 -4.06
CA GLU A 505 -38.62 6.47 -5.52
C GLU A 505 -37.47 7.40 -5.91
N ALA A 506 -37.31 8.55 -5.22
CA ALA A 506 -36.26 9.49 -5.53
C ALA A 506 -34.85 8.91 -5.25
N VAL A 507 -34.67 8.17 -4.15
CA VAL A 507 -33.40 7.53 -3.80
C VAL A 507 -33.06 6.38 -4.77
N ASP A 508 -34.03 5.56 -5.15
CA ASP A 508 -33.84 4.48 -6.13
C ASP A 508 -33.51 5.04 -7.51
N ALA A 509 -34.20 6.13 -7.93
CA ALA A 509 -33.92 6.83 -9.17
C ALA A 509 -32.50 7.44 -9.16
N LEU A 510 -32.10 8.10 -8.07
CA LEU A 510 -30.74 8.64 -7.93
C LEU A 510 -29.69 7.52 -8.03
N THR A 511 -29.91 6.38 -7.36
CA THR A 511 -29.00 5.23 -7.42
C THR A 511 -28.84 4.75 -8.86
N LYS A 512 -29.94 4.58 -9.59
CA LYS A 512 -29.91 4.16 -10.99
C LYS A 512 -29.20 5.17 -11.89
N MET A 513 -29.46 6.46 -11.71
CA MET A 513 -28.78 7.52 -12.47
C MET A 513 -27.26 7.50 -12.22
N ARG A 514 -26.82 7.30 -10.99
CA ARG A 514 -25.40 7.17 -10.65
C ARG A 514 -24.76 5.95 -11.32
N GLU A 515 -25.45 4.81 -11.34
CA GLU A 515 -24.98 3.60 -12.04
C GLU A 515 -24.85 3.84 -13.55
N GLU A 516 -25.83 4.49 -14.18
CA GLU A 516 -25.84 4.80 -15.61
C GLU A 516 -24.80 5.87 -15.99
N ALA A 517 -24.58 6.86 -15.12
CA ALA A 517 -23.61 7.94 -15.34
C ALA A 517 -22.15 7.49 -15.12
N ARG A 518 -21.94 6.33 -14.49
CA ARG A 518 -20.59 5.85 -14.19
C ARG A 518 -19.80 5.59 -15.47
N VAL A 519 -18.72 6.34 -15.65
CA VAL A 519 -17.81 6.17 -16.78
C VAL A 519 -16.65 5.27 -16.35
N ARG A 520 -16.40 4.21 -17.12
CA ARG A 520 -15.19 3.39 -17.01
C ARG A 520 -14.21 3.86 -18.07
N PRO A 521 -13.06 4.45 -17.70
CA PRO A 521 -12.08 4.89 -18.67
C PRO A 521 -11.54 3.72 -19.50
N GLY A 522 -11.38 3.93 -20.79
CA GLY A 522 -10.76 2.97 -21.70
C GLY A 522 -9.24 3.08 -21.69
N ARG A 523 -8.58 2.35 -22.59
CA ARG A 523 -7.13 2.39 -22.78
C ARG A 523 -6.66 3.78 -23.20
N ALA A 524 -5.50 4.19 -22.67
CA ALA A 524 -4.81 5.37 -23.16
C ALA A 524 -4.30 5.15 -24.61
N PRO A 525 -4.18 6.23 -25.42
CA PRO A 525 -3.61 6.15 -26.77
C PRO A 525 -2.20 5.58 -26.75
N VAL A 526 -1.85 4.85 -27.82
CA VAL A 526 -0.52 4.24 -28.00
C VAL A 526 0.20 4.94 -29.14
N ASP A 527 1.46 5.28 -28.90
CA ASP A 527 2.43 5.77 -29.89
C ASP A 527 3.44 4.64 -30.19
N ASP A 528 3.15 3.88 -31.26
CA ASP A 528 3.98 2.73 -31.65
C ASP A 528 5.40 3.15 -32.17
N GLU A 529 5.61 4.45 -32.44
CA GLU A 529 6.90 4.96 -32.91
C GLU A 529 7.77 5.55 -31.79
N ALA A 530 7.24 5.62 -30.56
CA ALA A 530 7.99 6.14 -29.41
C ALA A 530 9.26 5.32 -29.17
N PRO A 531 10.46 5.94 -29.13
CA PRO A 531 11.69 5.18 -28.90
C PRO A 531 11.81 4.80 -27.42
N TYR A 532 12.24 3.55 -27.16
CA TYR A 532 12.60 3.13 -25.81
C TYR A 532 13.89 3.85 -25.37
N PRO A 533 14.00 4.32 -24.10
CA PRO A 533 15.15 5.11 -23.65
C PRO A 533 16.49 4.40 -23.80
N ASP A 534 16.54 3.10 -23.45
CA ASP A 534 17.76 2.29 -23.51
C ASP A 534 17.84 1.54 -24.84
N ARG A 535 18.95 1.72 -25.57
CA ARG A 535 19.15 1.06 -26.86
C ARG A 535 19.57 -0.40 -26.77
N ILE A 536 20.14 -0.82 -25.64
CA ILE A 536 20.65 -2.18 -25.43
C ILE A 536 20.04 -2.71 -24.14
N LEU A 537 19.35 -3.83 -24.24
CA LEU A 537 18.65 -4.45 -23.13
C LEU A 537 19.30 -5.81 -22.81
N GLY A 538 19.87 -5.90 -21.59
CA GLY A 538 20.37 -7.13 -21.00
C GLY A 538 19.28 -7.87 -20.21
N PHE A 539 19.68 -8.87 -19.42
CA PHE A 539 18.76 -9.68 -18.61
C PHE A 539 17.91 -8.85 -17.63
N ALA A 540 18.46 -7.72 -17.15
CA ALA A 540 17.79 -6.81 -16.22
C ALA A 540 16.57 -6.09 -16.81
N ALA A 541 16.40 -6.14 -18.13
CA ALA A 541 15.19 -5.64 -18.79
C ALA A 541 14.00 -6.59 -18.66
N ASN A 542 14.20 -7.79 -18.09
CA ASN A 542 13.15 -8.75 -17.79
C ASN A 542 12.35 -9.20 -19.03
N VAL A 543 13.00 -9.38 -20.18
CA VAL A 543 12.38 -9.85 -21.43
C VAL A 543 12.24 -11.37 -21.39
N ALA A 544 11.06 -11.85 -21.03
CA ALA A 544 10.84 -13.28 -20.74
C ALA A 544 10.14 -14.06 -21.88
N ASN A 545 9.63 -13.37 -22.91
CA ASN A 545 8.92 -13.97 -24.03
C ASN A 545 9.20 -13.24 -25.35
N ASP A 546 8.84 -13.88 -26.45
CA ASP A 546 9.10 -13.34 -27.80
C ASP A 546 8.29 -12.07 -28.08
N ALA A 547 7.06 -11.99 -27.61
CA ALA A 547 6.21 -10.81 -27.78
C ALA A 547 6.77 -9.59 -27.03
N ALA A 548 7.35 -9.77 -25.85
CA ALA A 548 8.06 -8.71 -25.14
C ALA A 548 9.33 -8.28 -25.89
N ARG A 549 10.07 -9.23 -26.49
CA ARG A 549 11.23 -8.93 -27.35
C ARG A 549 10.78 -8.09 -28.55
N GLU A 550 9.76 -8.52 -29.28
CA GLU A 550 9.19 -7.81 -30.43
C GLU A 550 8.75 -6.40 -30.06
N PHE A 551 8.10 -6.24 -28.90
CA PHE A 551 7.71 -4.92 -28.40
C PHE A 551 8.93 -3.98 -28.26
N TYR A 552 9.97 -4.39 -27.55
CA TYR A 552 11.15 -3.54 -27.35
C TYR A 552 11.92 -3.27 -28.64
N GLU A 553 12.05 -4.26 -29.53
CA GLU A 553 12.72 -4.13 -30.82
C GLU A 553 11.98 -3.18 -31.77
N ARG A 554 10.64 -3.20 -31.76
CA ARG A 554 9.80 -2.22 -32.48
C ARG A 554 10.07 -0.79 -32.01
N HIS A 555 10.28 -0.61 -30.71
CA HIS A 555 10.64 0.68 -30.11
C HIS A 555 12.13 1.01 -30.16
N GLY A 556 12.90 0.36 -31.03
CA GLY A 556 14.30 0.67 -31.34
C GLY A 556 15.35 0.15 -30.35
N ALA A 557 14.96 -0.68 -29.39
CA ALA A 557 15.91 -1.32 -28.49
C ALA A 557 16.38 -2.69 -29.04
N ARG A 558 17.62 -3.07 -28.75
CA ARG A 558 18.15 -4.40 -29.05
C ARG A 558 18.24 -5.25 -27.81
N VAL A 559 17.50 -6.36 -27.77
CA VAL A 559 17.54 -7.32 -26.66
C VAL A 559 18.72 -8.28 -26.83
N THR A 560 19.71 -8.18 -25.94
CA THR A 560 20.96 -8.96 -25.98
C THR A 560 20.92 -10.21 -25.08
N ALA A 561 20.06 -10.22 -24.06
CA ALA A 561 19.84 -11.37 -23.19
C ALA A 561 18.38 -11.45 -22.77
N PRO A 562 17.79 -12.67 -22.63
CA PRO A 562 16.47 -12.82 -22.04
C PRO A 562 16.50 -12.56 -20.52
N ALA A 563 15.32 -12.52 -19.89
CA ALA A 563 15.18 -12.43 -18.45
C ALA A 563 15.98 -13.51 -17.71
N PHE A 564 16.44 -13.21 -16.50
CA PHE A 564 17.21 -14.13 -15.66
C PHE A 564 16.44 -15.45 -15.40
N GLU A 565 15.14 -15.37 -15.26
CA GLU A 565 14.22 -16.51 -15.07
C GLU A 565 14.16 -17.47 -16.27
N ILE A 566 14.50 -16.98 -17.47
CA ILE A 566 14.53 -17.79 -18.70
C ILE A 566 15.93 -18.37 -18.92
N LYS A 567 16.96 -17.55 -18.67
CA LYS A 567 18.35 -17.98 -18.79
C LYS A 567 19.20 -17.28 -17.74
N PRO A 568 19.50 -17.95 -16.63
CA PRO A 568 20.39 -17.42 -15.60
C PRO A 568 21.75 -16.99 -16.18
N VAL A 569 22.27 -15.90 -15.65
CA VAL A 569 23.55 -15.31 -16.04
C VAL A 569 24.56 -15.55 -14.93
N GLU A 570 25.72 -16.09 -15.26
CA GLU A 570 26.82 -16.24 -14.30
C GLU A 570 27.31 -14.88 -13.84
N LYS A 571 27.63 -14.75 -12.54
CA LYS A 571 28.10 -13.51 -11.90
C LYS A 571 27.15 -12.32 -12.11
N ALA A 572 25.85 -12.59 -12.21
CA ALA A 572 24.84 -11.54 -12.30
C ALA A 572 24.79 -10.68 -11.03
N ASP A 573 24.44 -9.39 -11.19
CA ASP A 573 23.95 -8.59 -10.10
C ASP A 573 22.58 -9.13 -9.65
N LEU A 574 22.57 -9.94 -8.59
CA LEU A 574 21.35 -10.58 -8.07
C LEU A 574 20.43 -9.60 -7.38
N MET A 575 20.96 -8.48 -6.90
CA MET A 575 20.20 -7.37 -6.33
C MET A 575 20.87 -6.05 -6.67
N THR A 576 20.07 -5.05 -7.02
CA THR A 576 20.51 -3.65 -7.17
C THR A 576 19.78 -2.78 -6.15
N CYS A 577 20.51 -2.15 -5.23
CA CYS A 577 19.95 -1.50 -4.05
C CYS A 577 20.42 -0.06 -3.91
N ARG A 578 19.50 0.89 -3.65
CA ARG A 578 19.86 2.25 -3.20
C ARG A 578 20.31 2.24 -1.72
N HIS A 579 19.80 1.32 -0.93
CA HIS A 579 20.31 1.00 0.40
C HIS A 579 21.77 0.53 0.34
N CYS A 580 22.56 0.87 1.37
CA CYS A 580 23.98 0.54 1.43
C CYS A 580 24.33 -0.03 2.82
N ILE A 581 24.77 -1.30 2.86
CA ILE A 581 25.15 -1.98 4.10
C ILE A 581 26.27 -1.24 4.82
N ARG A 582 27.25 -0.67 4.11
CA ARG A 582 28.33 0.12 4.75
C ARG A 582 27.78 1.35 5.48
N ALA A 583 26.76 1.99 4.91
CA ALA A 583 26.11 3.12 5.56
C ALA A 583 25.29 2.65 6.78
N ALA A 584 24.57 1.53 6.68
CA ALA A 584 23.83 0.94 7.78
C ALA A 584 24.74 0.57 8.95
N LEU A 585 25.92 0.02 8.67
CA LEU A 585 26.94 -0.34 9.66
C LEU A 585 27.84 0.85 10.08
N LYS A 586 27.49 2.08 9.70
CA LYS A 586 28.25 3.32 10.02
C LYS A 586 29.70 3.30 9.50
N ARG A 587 29.93 2.67 8.34
CA ARG A 587 31.25 2.51 7.70
C ARG A 587 31.34 3.25 6.35
N CYS A 588 30.42 4.17 6.03
CA CYS A 588 30.41 4.92 4.79
C CYS A 588 31.06 6.31 4.96
N PRO A 589 32.19 6.61 4.33
CA PRO A 589 32.87 7.90 4.50
C PRO A 589 32.07 9.10 3.98
N LYS A 590 31.24 8.91 2.95
CA LYS A 590 30.33 9.98 2.47
C LYS A 590 29.28 10.35 3.51
N MET A 591 28.65 9.33 4.14
CA MET A 591 27.67 9.54 5.19
C MET A 591 28.30 10.16 6.45
N LEU A 592 29.45 9.64 6.88
CA LEU A 592 30.11 10.08 8.11
C LEU A 592 30.57 11.54 8.06
N LYS A 593 30.83 12.09 6.85
CA LYS A 593 31.07 13.53 6.69
C LYS A 593 29.86 14.38 7.09
N ALA A 594 28.65 13.87 6.91
CA ALA A 594 27.42 14.54 7.34
C ALA A 594 27.10 14.33 8.84
N PHE A 595 27.76 13.36 9.49
CA PHE A 595 27.55 13.00 10.90
C PHE A 595 28.89 12.89 11.63
N PRO A 596 29.56 14.03 11.94
CA PRO A 596 30.90 14.06 12.53
C PRO A 596 31.04 13.27 13.83
N GLU A 597 29.98 13.23 14.63
CA GLU A 597 29.93 12.50 15.91
C GLU A 597 30.08 10.97 15.76
N LEU A 598 29.73 10.45 14.58
CA LEU A 598 29.92 9.04 14.22
C LEU A 598 31.32 8.82 13.62
N LEU A 599 31.87 9.81 12.93
CA LEU A 599 33.18 9.73 12.27
C LEU A 599 34.29 9.51 13.30
N GLU A 600 34.26 10.23 14.43
CA GLU A 600 35.25 10.12 15.50
C GLU A 600 35.31 8.71 16.16
N LYS A 601 34.18 7.99 16.10
CA LYS A 601 34.03 6.64 16.69
C LYS A 601 34.34 5.51 15.72
N THR A 602 34.57 5.81 14.44
CA THR A 602 34.71 4.81 13.38
C THR A 602 36.18 4.58 13.04
N PRO A 603 36.70 3.34 13.11
CA PRO A 603 38.08 3.03 12.76
C PRO A 603 38.41 3.41 11.31
N ARG A 604 39.65 3.86 11.04
CA ARG A 604 40.06 4.28 9.68
C ARG A 604 39.99 3.15 8.66
N GLU A 605 40.24 1.93 9.07
CA GLU A 605 40.17 0.70 8.26
C GLU A 605 38.76 0.45 7.74
N ALA A 606 37.73 0.95 8.44
CA ALA A 606 36.34 0.83 8.05
C ALA A 606 36.00 1.58 6.74
N PHE A 607 36.86 2.50 6.28
CA PHE A 607 36.62 3.36 5.11
C PHE A 607 37.13 2.78 3.79
N ARG A 608 37.72 1.58 3.77
CA ARG A 608 38.19 0.96 2.55
C ARG A 608 37.03 0.66 1.60
N PRO A 609 37.13 0.91 0.29
CA PRO A 609 36.05 0.73 -0.67
C PRO A 609 35.83 -0.75 -1.09
N GLU A 610 36.50 -1.68 -0.43
CA GLU A 610 36.48 -3.11 -0.74
C GLU A 610 35.06 -3.69 -0.60
N PRO A 611 34.69 -4.74 -1.35
CA PRO A 611 33.44 -5.47 -1.15
C PRO A 611 33.31 -6.00 0.27
N LEU A 612 32.07 -6.24 0.71
CA LEU A 612 31.79 -6.97 1.94
C LEU A 612 31.21 -8.34 1.58
N VAL A 613 31.60 -9.36 2.35
CA VAL A 613 31.08 -10.71 2.18
C VAL A 613 29.95 -10.95 3.18
N LEU A 614 28.79 -11.34 2.67
CA LEU A 614 27.62 -11.72 3.44
C LEU A 614 27.51 -13.24 3.47
N VAL A 615 27.33 -13.81 4.65
CA VAL A 615 27.12 -15.26 4.82
C VAL A 615 25.81 -15.48 5.56
N ASN A 616 24.88 -16.23 4.95
CA ASN A 616 23.62 -16.56 5.59
C ASN A 616 23.74 -17.82 6.47
N SER A 617 22.66 -18.19 7.15
CA SER A 617 22.60 -19.36 8.03
C SER A 617 22.78 -20.71 7.30
N SER A 618 22.58 -20.76 5.98
CA SER A 618 22.81 -21.93 5.15
C SER A 618 24.26 -22.05 4.65
N GLY A 619 25.11 -21.05 4.97
CA GLY A 619 26.50 -20.99 4.53
C GLY A 619 26.70 -20.40 3.13
N GLU A 620 25.62 -19.93 2.49
CA GLU A 620 25.72 -19.27 1.17
C GLU A 620 26.40 -17.92 1.31
N ARG A 621 27.28 -17.61 0.35
CA ARG A 621 28.14 -16.44 0.36
C ARG A 621 27.80 -15.49 -0.78
N PHE A 622 27.69 -14.20 -0.44
CA PHE A 622 27.43 -13.14 -1.41
C PHE A 622 28.44 -12.02 -1.23
N GLU A 623 28.75 -11.32 -2.31
CA GLU A 623 29.53 -10.09 -2.28
C GLU A 623 28.62 -8.89 -2.44
N ALA A 624 28.76 -7.94 -1.52
CA ALA A 624 28.17 -6.62 -1.63
C ALA A 624 29.17 -5.64 -2.22
N ILE A 625 28.93 -5.18 -3.45
CA ILE A 625 29.80 -4.29 -4.22
C ILE A 625 29.23 -2.87 -4.18
N PHE A 626 30.08 -1.87 -3.92
CA PHE A 626 29.65 -0.50 -3.67
C PHE A 626 30.02 0.44 -4.81
N HIS A 627 29.04 0.93 -5.55
CA HIS A 627 29.20 1.87 -6.66
C HIS A 627 29.21 3.33 -6.16
N CYS A 628 30.22 3.66 -5.33
CA CYS A 628 30.30 4.95 -4.63
C CYS A 628 30.54 6.17 -5.53
N LYS A 629 31.00 5.98 -6.78
CA LYS A 629 31.22 7.06 -7.77
C LYS A 629 29.95 7.43 -8.54
N ALA A 630 28.97 6.54 -8.56
CA ALA A 630 27.67 6.81 -9.19
C ALA A 630 26.89 7.87 -8.41
N ASP A 631 26.02 8.60 -9.10
CA ASP A 631 25.10 9.58 -8.53
C ASP A 631 23.68 9.33 -9.04
N PRO A 632 22.77 8.86 -8.18
CA PRO A 632 23.01 8.43 -6.79
C PRO A 632 23.86 7.15 -6.70
N CYS A 633 24.71 7.05 -5.64
CA CYS A 633 25.46 5.81 -5.42
C CYS A 633 24.51 4.66 -5.00
N PHE A 634 24.87 3.45 -5.39
CA PHE A 634 24.08 2.23 -5.15
C PHE A 634 24.99 1.05 -4.77
N MET A 635 24.40 -0.06 -4.38
CA MET A 635 25.08 -1.31 -4.04
C MET A 635 24.47 -2.43 -4.88
N THR A 636 25.33 -3.32 -5.39
CA THR A 636 24.89 -4.59 -5.98
C THR A 636 25.31 -5.76 -5.09
N ILE A 637 24.54 -6.83 -5.17
CA ILE A 637 24.84 -8.10 -4.50
C ILE A 637 24.99 -9.17 -5.57
N THR A 638 26.14 -9.85 -5.57
CA THR A 638 26.48 -10.96 -6.47
C THR A 638 26.71 -12.22 -5.67
N HIS A 639 26.67 -13.39 -6.31
CA HIS A 639 27.14 -14.62 -5.67
C HIS A 639 28.67 -14.58 -5.53
N ALA A 640 29.20 -14.87 -4.34
CA ALA A 640 30.64 -14.95 -4.15
C ALA A 640 31.16 -16.28 -4.72
N ASP A 641 32.25 -16.23 -5.49
CA ASP A 641 32.96 -17.45 -5.91
C ASP A 641 33.46 -18.19 -4.65
N ASP A 642 33.29 -19.51 -4.60
CA ASP A 642 33.89 -20.31 -3.54
C ASP A 642 35.41 -20.15 -3.58
N ALA A 643 35.98 -19.64 -2.49
CA ALA A 643 37.44 -19.48 -2.32
C ALA A 643 38.18 -20.83 -2.24
N SER A 644 37.48 -21.96 -2.44
CA SER A 644 38.02 -23.31 -2.50
C SER A 644 37.49 -24.02 -3.71
N GLY A 645 38.32 -24.13 -4.77
CA GLY A 645 38.05 -25.03 -5.88
C GLY A 645 37.98 -26.47 -5.37
N SER A 646 36.78 -27.00 -5.26
CA SER A 646 36.44 -28.42 -5.44
C SER A 646 34.93 -28.62 -5.26
N ARG A 647 34.16 -28.47 -6.33
CA ARG A 647 32.90 -29.19 -6.40
C ARG A 647 33.23 -30.56 -6.95
N SER A 648 33.31 -31.56 -6.07
CA SER A 648 33.22 -32.97 -6.47
C SER A 648 31.84 -33.17 -7.08
N ALA A 649 31.81 -33.57 -8.36
CA ALA A 649 30.64 -34.09 -9.03
C ALA A 649 30.13 -35.32 -8.26
N GLY A 650 28.86 -35.30 -7.90
CA GLY A 650 28.10 -36.41 -7.35
C GLY A 650 26.65 -36.26 -7.74
#